data_fe7ba77290751c44f7eaa8f81f061c79
#
_entry.id   fe7ba77290751c44f7eaa8f81f061c79
#
_cell.length_a   1.000
_cell.length_b   1.000
_cell.length_c   1.000
_cell.angle_alpha   90.00
_cell.angle_beta   90.00
_cell.angle_gamma   90.00
#
_symmetry.space_group_name_H-M   'P 1'
#
loop_
_entity.id
_entity.type
_entity.pdbx_description
1 polymer ?
#
loop_
_entity_poly.entity_id
_entity_poly.type
_entity_poly.pdbx_seq_one_letter_code
_entity_poly.pdbx_strand_id
1 'polypeptide(L)'
;MKHFVHIFLLLSMCFCFQVQAQGLKTFKLKNGMSVFIWEDSGKSDVFGEVVVRTGAVNDPEQYTGLAHYLEHVMFKGTQKIGALDWEKEAPIYEQIIAKYDEMAGENDPVRKEVIGKEINNLTIEAGKISLSNEFSELIEGMGGTGLNAGTSLDYTVFYNTFPPYQINKWLEISSERFVNPVFRTFQNELETVYEEYNRNKDNPNSQTGEFMMQQAFAGHPYSRSILGLGEHLKNPRLSQLIKFYNDWYTPENMALILVGNVDTKKIMGRIAAAFGKLHSKATPERKVYPDLDIKGRVQYNTKFSRYPSVMLVYKGVKNGHQDETALEICMQLLSNGSQTGLLNKLTIDGELLGGDASPVTFREQGRNIITGVPSYDNNQRRFESNKSVEKKLLKAIRQIAQGDFEPWVVETVKSGMCRDFDLRMESNNFKAHLLEDAFVNERDINQVLNYKDVVMGISVDDIKRVAREYLTGNYLAIYNEKGKPDKSQKIKKPDYMPIEPPVGQSSLYARQFKNMAINKVEEKFVDWSRVQERKLNDYSHVYYTRNEENEVFTLLLKYGVGSEIFPRLEYAASLMNNAGIMGSFEPQELKEELSKLNATCVVDADDSYLYVTLRGYENALQQACQLLTRQLLMPKLDERQLKSLEGNVISGRITRKENVNLLADALRQYIMYGDKSDYKSELTDKELTELNLSELTGDINRATAYASEIHYSGTLPFETVYQVLSTSLPLVAGEKQSSSPVMKDMISPMENTVYFLPNSDARQSQIYFYIPMGDYNREENVRREAFNQYISGGFSGLIMNEIREKNSMAYTAYGFASSCGLPGAQTYFSGYIGTQNDKAVDAIDLYMKLLTDMPERPGRIDNIKSYLRQSALTDHPDSRNLSLRIAEWKRRGYTDDPAKKELPLIDSLTFPDIVDYYQKNIKGKPIIIGVLGNPKDISIDALKKFGKVIRLNEKKLFNEKDTMF
;
A
#
# COMPACT_ATOMS: atom_id res chain seq x y z
N MET A 1 -50.98 56.14 -38.31
CA MET A 1 -49.81 55.42 -38.78
C MET A 1 -49.08 54.97 -37.54
N LYS A 2 -49.10 53.66 -37.32
CA LYS A 2 -48.72 53.01 -36.08
C LYS A 2 -47.21 52.66 -36.08
N HIS A 3 -46.46 53.10 -35.07
CA HIS A 3 -45.10 52.71 -34.90
C HIS A 3 -45.08 51.39 -34.14
N PHE A 4 -44.47 50.36 -34.72
CA PHE A 4 -44.12 49.15 -34.08
C PHE A 4 -42.69 49.30 -33.48
N VAL A 5 -42.60 49.24 -32.16
CA VAL A 5 -41.32 49.09 -31.40
C VAL A 5 -41.10 47.60 -31.12
N HIS A 6 -40.08 47.03 -31.74
CA HIS A 6 -39.63 45.69 -31.46
C HIS A 6 -38.60 45.75 -30.34
N ILE A 7 -39.00 45.28 -29.19
CA ILE A 7 -38.06 45.00 -28.05
C ILE A 7 -37.40 43.65 -28.33
N PHE A 8 -36.13 43.69 -28.67
CA PHE A 8 -35.29 42.49 -28.72
C PHE A 8 -34.85 42.19 -27.31
N LEU A 9 -35.50 41.16 -26.68
CA LEU A 9 -35.01 40.54 -25.48
C LEU A 9 -33.83 39.64 -25.87
N LEU A 10 -32.60 40.09 -25.63
CA LEU A 10 -31.39 39.26 -25.60
C LEU A 10 -31.46 38.39 -24.37
N LEU A 11 -31.96 37.16 -24.51
CA LEU A 11 -31.65 36.08 -23.56
C LEU A 11 -30.17 35.73 -23.72
N SER A 12 -29.33 36.28 -22.85
CA SER A 12 -28.01 35.78 -22.64
C SER A 12 -28.12 34.43 -21.93
N MET A 13 -28.21 33.35 -22.72
CA MET A 13 -27.88 32.02 -22.22
C MET A 13 -26.40 32.04 -21.83
N CYS A 14 -26.11 32.17 -20.57
CA CYS A 14 -24.82 31.74 -20.02
C CYS A 14 -24.72 30.24 -20.26
N PHE A 15 -24.13 29.85 -21.37
CA PHE A 15 -23.56 28.56 -21.53
C PHE A 15 -22.35 28.49 -20.53
N CYS A 16 -22.57 28.04 -19.33
CA CYS A 16 -21.50 27.45 -18.54
C CYS A 16 -20.97 26.28 -19.37
N PHE A 17 -19.85 26.50 -20.05
CA PHE A 17 -19.04 25.39 -20.54
C PHE A 17 -18.61 24.61 -19.32
N GLN A 18 -19.36 23.56 -18.96
CA GLN A 18 -18.85 22.53 -18.09
C GLN A 18 -17.70 21.87 -18.86
N VAL A 19 -16.47 22.14 -18.43
CA VAL A 19 -15.30 21.38 -18.85
C VAL A 19 -15.44 20.00 -18.19
N GLN A 20 -16.18 19.12 -18.84
CA GLN A 20 -16.25 17.72 -18.42
C GLN A 20 -14.96 17.06 -18.88
N ALA A 21 -14.20 16.47 -17.96
CA ALA A 21 -12.99 15.74 -18.33
C ALA A 21 -13.30 14.75 -19.46
N GLN A 22 -12.42 14.68 -20.44
CA GLN A 22 -12.59 13.79 -21.57
C GLN A 22 -12.73 12.34 -21.06
N GLY A 23 -13.84 11.69 -21.43
CA GLY A 23 -14.14 10.31 -21.00
C GLY A 23 -14.96 10.16 -19.73
N LEU A 24 -15.13 11.19 -18.89
CA LEU A 24 -15.93 11.07 -17.66
C LEU A 24 -17.44 11.18 -17.98
N LYS A 25 -18.22 10.23 -17.44
CA LYS A 25 -19.68 10.19 -17.48
C LYS A 25 -20.23 10.05 -16.07
N THR A 26 -21.19 10.87 -15.70
CA THR A 26 -21.83 10.86 -14.38
C THR A 26 -23.34 10.86 -14.52
N PHE A 27 -24.04 10.00 -13.78
CA PHE A 27 -25.51 9.96 -13.75
C PHE A 27 -25.99 9.30 -12.44
N LYS A 28 -27.30 9.39 -12.16
CA LYS A 28 -27.93 8.70 -11.05
C LYS A 28 -28.91 7.65 -11.57
N LEU A 29 -28.97 6.50 -10.90
CA LEU A 29 -29.98 5.49 -11.11
C LEU A 29 -31.34 5.95 -10.53
N LYS A 30 -32.43 5.28 -10.94
CA LYS A 30 -33.79 5.59 -10.43
C LYS A 30 -33.93 5.42 -8.92
N ASN A 31 -33.14 4.54 -8.31
CA ASN A 31 -33.13 4.30 -6.86
C ASN A 31 -32.20 5.29 -6.09
N GLY A 32 -31.61 6.29 -6.76
CA GLY A 32 -30.79 7.33 -6.16
C GLY A 32 -29.28 7.04 -6.17
N MET A 33 -28.82 5.84 -6.52
CA MET A 33 -27.39 5.49 -6.56
C MET A 33 -26.64 6.33 -7.59
N SER A 34 -25.52 6.91 -7.18
CA SER A 34 -24.62 7.67 -8.07
C SER A 34 -23.77 6.73 -8.92
N VAL A 35 -23.51 7.09 -10.18
CA VAL A 35 -22.66 6.31 -11.08
C VAL A 35 -21.65 7.24 -11.73
N PHE A 36 -20.36 6.88 -11.62
CA PHE A 36 -19.24 7.57 -12.23
C PHE A 36 -18.50 6.58 -13.13
N ILE A 37 -18.28 6.96 -14.40
CA ILE A 37 -17.54 6.13 -15.36
C ILE A 37 -16.49 6.99 -16.04
N TRP A 38 -15.23 6.61 -15.91
CA TRP A 38 -14.13 7.24 -16.62
C TRP A 38 -13.62 6.31 -17.70
N GLU A 39 -14.01 6.59 -18.94
CA GLU A 39 -13.65 5.79 -20.10
C GLU A 39 -12.19 6.03 -20.50
N ASP A 40 -11.40 4.98 -20.57
CA ASP A 40 -10.02 4.97 -21.05
C ASP A 40 -9.75 3.71 -21.86
N SER A 41 -9.96 3.79 -23.16
CA SER A 41 -9.79 2.65 -24.09
C SER A 41 -8.33 2.23 -24.27
N GLY A 42 -7.37 3.03 -23.83
CA GLY A 42 -5.93 2.74 -23.85
C GLY A 42 -5.51 1.72 -22.80
N LYS A 43 -6.30 1.56 -21.74
CA LYS A 43 -6.01 0.60 -20.66
C LYS A 43 -6.39 -0.82 -21.05
N SER A 44 -5.71 -1.79 -20.44
CA SER A 44 -5.96 -3.25 -20.65
C SER A 44 -7.05 -3.80 -19.72
N ASP A 45 -7.42 -3.05 -18.67
CA ASP A 45 -8.26 -3.47 -17.56
C ASP A 45 -9.34 -2.42 -17.22
N VAL A 46 -10.16 -2.78 -16.24
CA VAL A 46 -11.13 -1.91 -15.59
C VAL A 46 -10.95 -2.00 -14.09
N PHE A 47 -10.75 -0.86 -13.46
CA PHE A 47 -10.88 -0.72 -12.01
C PHE A 47 -12.34 -0.43 -11.68
N GLY A 48 -12.93 -1.25 -10.82
CA GLY A 48 -14.32 -1.11 -10.40
C GLY A 48 -14.43 -1.07 -8.89
N GLU A 49 -15.20 -0.12 -8.37
CA GLU A 49 -15.47 -0.01 -6.95
C GLU A 49 -16.91 0.40 -6.65
N VAL A 50 -17.37 0.00 -5.46
CA VAL A 50 -18.63 0.46 -4.86
C VAL A 50 -18.28 1.15 -3.55
N VAL A 51 -18.60 2.43 -3.46
CA VAL A 51 -18.36 3.28 -2.29
C VAL A 51 -19.67 3.42 -1.52
N VAL A 52 -19.60 3.29 -0.20
CA VAL A 52 -20.69 3.58 0.72
C VAL A 52 -20.27 4.73 1.61
N ARG A 53 -21.05 5.81 1.64
CA ARG A 53 -20.76 7.03 2.42
C ARG A 53 -21.08 6.82 3.90
N THR A 54 -20.46 5.81 4.49
CA THR A 54 -20.52 5.47 5.92
C THR A 54 -19.23 4.78 6.36
N GLY A 55 -18.73 5.14 7.50
CA GLY A 55 -17.51 4.61 8.10
C GLY A 55 -17.59 4.63 9.61
N ALA A 56 -16.44 4.61 10.28
CA ALA A 56 -16.36 4.52 11.74
C ALA A 56 -17.03 5.70 12.47
N VAL A 57 -17.21 6.86 11.81
CA VAL A 57 -17.96 8.00 12.37
C VAL A 57 -19.42 7.65 12.71
N ASN A 58 -19.98 6.68 11.97
CA ASN A 58 -21.36 6.25 12.12
C ASN A 58 -21.54 5.10 13.12
N ASP A 59 -20.46 4.57 13.67
CA ASP A 59 -20.51 3.52 14.68
C ASP A 59 -21.31 3.97 15.90
N PRO A 60 -22.26 3.15 16.41
CA PRO A 60 -22.91 3.41 17.69
C PRO A 60 -21.87 3.50 18.82
N GLU A 61 -22.09 4.38 19.79
CA GLU A 61 -21.13 4.62 20.89
C GLU A 61 -20.79 3.35 21.69
N GLN A 62 -21.74 2.40 21.80
CA GLN A 62 -21.57 1.13 22.50
C GLN A 62 -21.06 -0.02 21.62
N TYR A 63 -20.86 0.20 20.31
CA TYR A 63 -20.46 -0.80 19.34
C TYR A 63 -19.46 -0.24 18.32
N THR A 64 -18.37 0.38 18.80
CA THR A 64 -17.33 0.91 17.93
C THR A 64 -16.59 -0.22 17.21
N GLY A 65 -16.13 0.05 15.98
CA GLY A 65 -15.53 -0.95 15.08
C GLY A 65 -16.55 -1.73 14.24
N LEU A 66 -17.83 -1.35 14.31
CA LEU A 66 -18.91 -2.06 13.62
C LEU A 66 -18.84 -1.89 12.11
N ALA A 67 -18.52 -0.67 11.62
CA ALA A 67 -18.35 -0.39 10.19
C ALA A 67 -17.23 -1.26 9.59
N HIS A 68 -16.09 -1.34 10.25
CA HIS A 68 -14.95 -2.16 9.82
C HIS A 68 -15.29 -3.66 9.88
N TYR A 69 -15.95 -4.10 10.93
CA TYR A 69 -16.34 -5.49 11.03
C TYR A 69 -17.37 -5.89 9.95
N LEU A 70 -18.32 -4.98 9.63
CA LEU A 70 -19.25 -5.18 8.52
C LEU A 70 -18.52 -5.36 7.19
N GLU A 71 -17.48 -4.57 6.93
CA GLU A 71 -16.65 -4.72 5.74
C GLU A 71 -16.15 -6.16 5.58
N HIS A 72 -15.58 -6.76 6.64
CA HIS A 72 -15.08 -8.14 6.64
C HIS A 72 -16.16 -9.16 6.28
N VAL A 73 -17.33 -9.07 6.92
CA VAL A 73 -18.37 -10.08 6.73
C VAL A 73 -19.15 -9.90 5.42
N MET A 74 -19.00 -8.77 4.75
CA MET A 74 -19.55 -8.54 3.40
C MET A 74 -18.94 -9.45 2.32
N PHE A 75 -17.83 -10.14 2.60
CA PHE A 75 -17.26 -11.15 1.71
C PHE A 75 -17.85 -12.54 1.87
N LYS A 76 -18.71 -12.77 2.86
CA LYS A 76 -19.23 -14.11 3.24
C LYS A 76 -20.45 -14.56 2.44
N GLY A 77 -20.82 -13.79 1.44
CA GLY A 77 -21.87 -14.13 0.48
C GLY A 77 -23.26 -13.56 0.82
N THR A 78 -24.26 -14.10 0.17
CA THR A 78 -25.66 -13.64 0.24
C THR A 78 -26.59 -14.82 0.42
N GLN A 79 -27.92 -14.59 0.36
CA GLN A 79 -28.89 -15.66 0.30
C GLN A 79 -28.76 -16.55 -0.96
N LYS A 80 -27.96 -16.13 -1.96
CA LYS A 80 -27.66 -16.86 -3.20
C LYS A 80 -26.21 -17.26 -3.32
N ILE A 81 -25.29 -16.29 -3.13
CA ILE A 81 -23.84 -16.56 -3.16
C ILE A 81 -23.48 -17.31 -1.88
N GLY A 82 -22.90 -18.49 -2.04
CA GLY A 82 -22.47 -19.32 -0.94
C GLY A 82 -23.60 -20.12 -0.26
N ALA A 83 -24.84 -19.98 -0.67
CA ALA A 83 -25.94 -20.79 -0.15
C ALA A 83 -26.13 -22.07 -0.99
N LEU A 84 -25.89 -23.23 -0.42
CA LEU A 84 -26.23 -24.50 -1.05
C LEU A 84 -27.74 -24.81 -0.92
N ASP A 85 -28.32 -24.43 0.21
CA ASP A 85 -29.74 -24.57 0.52
C ASP A 85 -30.17 -23.49 1.52
N TRP A 86 -30.57 -22.31 1.01
CA TRP A 86 -30.95 -21.18 1.86
C TRP A 86 -32.18 -21.48 2.73
N GLU A 87 -33.14 -22.28 2.25
CA GLU A 87 -34.34 -22.59 3.03
C GLU A 87 -34.02 -23.36 4.32
N LYS A 88 -32.96 -24.20 4.30
CA LYS A 88 -32.48 -24.90 5.48
C LYS A 88 -31.50 -24.04 6.30
N GLU A 89 -30.71 -23.17 5.65
CA GLU A 89 -29.72 -22.31 6.33
C GLU A 89 -30.41 -21.21 7.14
N ALA A 90 -31.43 -20.56 6.60
CA ALA A 90 -32.11 -19.41 7.21
C ALA A 90 -32.57 -19.64 8.66
N PRO A 91 -33.25 -20.75 9.02
CA PRO A 91 -33.66 -20.99 10.41
C PRO A 91 -32.47 -21.15 11.37
N ILE A 92 -31.35 -21.71 10.92
CA ILE A 92 -30.11 -21.82 11.72
C ILE A 92 -29.49 -20.43 11.92
N TYR A 93 -29.46 -19.64 10.85
CA TYR A 93 -28.93 -18.27 10.89
C TYR A 93 -29.72 -17.37 11.85
N GLU A 94 -31.05 -17.48 11.87
CA GLU A 94 -31.93 -16.78 12.83
C GLU A 94 -31.62 -17.19 14.28
N GLN A 95 -31.38 -18.47 14.55
CA GLN A 95 -30.98 -18.95 15.87
C GLN A 95 -29.59 -18.37 16.27
N ILE A 96 -28.62 -18.29 15.33
CA ILE A 96 -27.32 -17.68 15.60
C ILE A 96 -27.49 -16.22 16.00
N ILE A 97 -28.33 -15.45 15.28
CA ILE A 97 -28.60 -14.03 15.63
C ILE A 97 -29.18 -13.95 17.06
N ALA A 98 -30.20 -14.75 17.38
CA ALA A 98 -30.80 -14.73 18.70
C ALA A 98 -29.84 -15.11 19.83
N LYS A 99 -28.91 -16.05 19.58
CA LYS A 99 -27.88 -16.47 20.54
C LYS A 99 -26.83 -15.38 20.79
N TYR A 100 -26.44 -14.63 19.76
CA TYR A 100 -25.56 -13.45 19.97
C TYR A 100 -26.24 -12.37 20.83
N ASP A 101 -27.54 -12.14 20.65
CA ASP A 101 -28.29 -11.20 21.47
C ASP A 101 -28.45 -11.69 22.91
N GLU A 102 -28.68 -13.02 23.12
CA GLU A 102 -28.66 -13.66 24.45
C GLU A 102 -27.31 -13.49 25.14
N MET A 103 -26.22 -13.81 24.41
CA MET A 103 -24.85 -13.70 24.94
C MET A 103 -24.50 -12.25 25.34
N ALA A 104 -24.91 -11.26 24.55
CA ALA A 104 -24.63 -9.86 24.82
C ALA A 104 -25.38 -9.32 26.07
N GLY A 105 -26.54 -9.89 26.41
CA GLY A 105 -27.31 -9.56 27.61
C GLY A 105 -26.89 -10.33 28.86
N GLU A 106 -26.06 -11.36 28.72
CA GLU A 106 -25.60 -12.18 29.84
C GLU A 106 -24.43 -11.53 30.59
N ASN A 107 -24.35 -11.67 31.90
CA ASN A 107 -23.26 -11.17 32.73
C ASN A 107 -22.39 -12.29 33.36
N ASP A 108 -22.92 -13.51 33.46
CA ASP A 108 -22.16 -14.65 33.99
C ASP A 108 -21.15 -15.16 32.95
N PRO A 109 -19.83 -15.11 33.22
CA PRO A 109 -18.82 -15.59 32.29
C PRO A 109 -18.96 -17.07 31.91
N VAL A 110 -19.42 -17.93 32.86
CA VAL A 110 -19.61 -19.36 32.61
C VAL A 110 -20.78 -19.58 31.64
N ARG A 111 -21.88 -18.84 31.85
CA ARG A 111 -23.03 -18.89 30.94
C ARG A 111 -22.69 -18.33 29.55
N LYS A 112 -21.90 -17.24 29.47
CA LYS A 112 -21.38 -16.72 28.18
C LYS A 112 -20.60 -17.78 27.41
N GLU A 113 -19.72 -18.52 28.10
CA GLU A 113 -18.95 -19.60 27.45
C GLU A 113 -19.86 -20.71 26.91
N VAL A 114 -20.91 -21.07 27.65
CA VAL A 114 -21.89 -22.05 27.18
C VAL A 114 -22.61 -21.58 25.93
N ILE A 115 -23.14 -20.34 25.95
CA ILE A 115 -23.81 -19.74 24.77
C ILE A 115 -22.83 -19.65 23.58
N GLY A 116 -21.57 -19.28 23.80
CA GLY A 116 -20.54 -19.26 22.76
C GLY A 116 -20.36 -20.65 22.10
N LYS A 117 -20.35 -21.74 22.89
CA LYS A 117 -20.28 -23.11 22.34
C LYS A 117 -21.56 -23.48 21.56
N GLU A 118 -22.72 -23.02 22.02
CA GLU A 118 -23.99 -23.21 21.29
C GLU A 118 -23.94 -22.50 19.95
N ILE A 119 -23.46 -21.25 19.89
CA ILE A 119 -23.23 -20.49 18.64
C ILE A 119 -22.27 -21.22 17.71
N ASN A 120 -21.14 -21.73 18.24
CA ASN A 120 -20.16 -22.47 17.43
C ASN A 120 -20.79 -23.74 16.81
N ASN A 121 -21.58 -24.49 17.58
CA ASN A 121 -22.27 -25.69 17.07
C ASN A 121 -23.27 -25.35 15.95
N LEU A 122 -24.07 -24.28 16.11
CA LEU A 122 -24.98 -23.80 15.07
C LEU A 122 -24.23 -23.33 13.82
N THR A 123 -23.08 -22.66 14.01
CA THR A 123 -22.24 -22.21 12.89
C THR A 123 -21.63 -23.39 12.12
N ILE A 124 -21.20 -24.44 12.82
CA ILE A 124 -20.76 -25.70 12.19
C ILE A 124 -21.90 -26.37 11.41
N GLU A 125 -23.12 -26.38 11.96
CA GLU A 125 -24.29 -26.93 11.27
C GLU A 125 -24.62 -26.13 9.98
N ALA A 126 -24.63 -24.78 10.06
CA ALA A 126 -24.82 -23.91 8.89
C ALA A 126 -23.69 -24.12 7.86
N GLY A 127 -22.46 -24.31 8.32
CA GLY A 127 -21.28 -24.52 7.48
C GLY A 127 -21.34 -25.77 6.60
N LYS A 128 -22.16 -26.79 6.98
CA LYS A 128 -22.36 -27.99 6.15
C LYS A 128 -23.21 -27.74 4.89
N ILE A 129 -23.94 -26.63 4.86
CA ILE A 129 -24.89 -26.28 3.79
C ILE A 129 -24.60 -24.90 3.21
N SER A 130 -23.42 -24.34 3.50
CA SER A 130 -23.01 -23.05 2.98
C SER A 130 -21.51 -23.01 2.64
N LEU A 131 -21.11 -22.04 1.81
CA LEU A 131 -19.75 -21.82 1.29
C LEU A 131 -19.38 -20.35 1.52
N SER A 132 -18.65 -20.03 2.58
CA SER A 132 -18.34 -18.64 2.98
C SER A 132 -17.37 -17.90 2.05
N ASN A 133 -16.59 -18.61 1.20
CA ASN A 133 -15.59 -18.01 0.31
C ASN A 133 -16.02 -17.96 -1.17
N GLU A 134 -17.22 -18.42 -1.50
CA GLU A 134 -17.66 -18.54 -2.89
C GLU A 134 -17.66 -17.20 -3.63
N PHE A 135 -17.91 -16.07 -2.95
CA PHE A 135 -17.84 -14.74 -3.56
C PHE A 135 -16.42 -14.45 -4.11
N SER A 136 -15.40 -14.65 -3.30
CA SER A 136 -14.01 -14.43 -3.70
C SER A 136 -13.58 -15.39 -4.81
N GLU A 137 -13.97 -16.66 -4.72
CA GLU A 137 -13.69 -17.66 -5.75
C GLU A 137 -14.31 -17.30 -7.11
N LEU A 138 -15.50 -16.69 -7.12
CA LEU A 138 -16.17 -16.25 -8.35
C LEU A 138 -15.49 -15.02 -8.97
N ILE A 139 -15.06 -14.05 -8.15
CA ILE A 139 -14.29 -12.88 -8.64
C ILE A 139 -12.96 -13.34 -9.23
N GLU A 140 -12.22 -14.19 -8.52
CA GLU A 140 -10.91 -14.72 -9.00
C GLU A 140 -11.13 -15.58 -10.26
N GLY A 141 -12.15 -16.44 -10.28
CA GLY A 141 -12.49 -17.32 -11.40
C GLY A 141 -12.90 -16.58 -12.67
N MET A 142 -13.35 -15.33 -12.59
CA MET A 142 -13.58 -14.49 -13.76
C MET A 142 -12.33 -13.66 -14.15
N GLY A 143 -11.19 -13.86 -13.48
CA GLY A 143 -9.96 -13.11 -13.71
C GLY A 143 -9.90 -11.77 -12.98
N GLY A 144 -10.67 -11.58 -11.91
CA GLY A 144 -10.57 -10.42 -11.04
C GLY A 144 -9.28 -10.49 -10.20
N THR A 145 -8.58 -9.38 -10.10
CA THR A 145 -7.34 -9.22 -9.32
C THR A 145 -7.47 -8.08 -8.32
N GLY A 146 -6.65 -8.09 -7.28
CA GLY A 146 -6.65 -7.00 -6.28
C GLY A 146 -7.97 -6.86 -5.54
N LEU A 147 -8.75 -7.96 -5.36
CA LEU A 147 -9.99 -7.94 -4.59
C LEU A 147 -9.71 -7.51 -3.16
N ASN A 148 -10.29 -6.39 -2.76
CA ASN A 148 -10.11 -5.83 -1.44
C ASN A 148 -11.28 -4.93 -1.05
N ALA A 149 -11.23 -4.42 0.17
CA ALA A 149 -12.12 -3.40 0.69
C ALA A 149 -11.37 -2.54 1.70
N GLY A 150 -11.97 -1.44 2.12
CA GLY A 150 -11.40 -0.58 3.15
C GLY A 150 -12.46 0.24 3.85
N THR A 151 -12.30 0.38 5.15
CA THR A 151 -13.12 1.25 5.99
C THR A 151 -12.30 2.44 6.47
N SER A 152 -12.81 3.63 6.19
CA SER A 152 -12.29 4.91 6.68
C SER A 152 -13.19 5.45 7.81
N LEU A 153 -12.90 6.66 8.25
CA LEU A 153 -13.77 7.38 9.19
C LEU A 153 -15.14 7.70 8.55
N ASP A 154 -15.16 8.14 7.29
CA ASP A 154 -16.35 8.67 6.62
C ASP A 154 -16.97 7.75 5.56
N TYR A 155 -16.27 6.69 5.13
CA TYR A 155 -16.74 5.79 4.07
C TYR A 155 -16.22 4.36 4.22
N THR A 156 -16.86 3.46 3.48
CA THR A 156 -16.42 2.08 3.24
C THR A 156 -16.42 1.83 1.73
N VAL A 157 -15.37 1.21 1.21
CA VAL A 157 -15.19 0.94 -0.22
C VAL A 157 -14.90 -0.52 -0.48
N PHE A 158 -15.43 -1.07 -1.60
CA PHE A 158 -15.23 -2.44 -2.06
C PHE A 158 -14.77 -2.39 -3.50
N TYR A 159 -13.60 -2.90 -3.83
CA TYR A 159 -12.99 -2.74 -5.15
C TYR A 159 -12.20 -3.95 -5.62
N ASN A 160 -12.01 -4.03 -6.92
CA ASN A 160 -11.04 -4.87 -7.58
C ASN A 160 -10.82 -4.44 -9.04
N THR A 161 -9.74 -4.94 -9.64
CA THR A 161 -9.48 -4.82 -11.08
C THR A 161 -9.99 -6.08 -11.79
N PHE A 162 -10.53 -5.92 -13.00
CA PHE A 162 -11.07 -7.04 -13.78
C PHE A 162 -10.95 -6.79 -15.29
N PRO A 163 -11.02 -7.87 -16.13
CA PRO A 163 -10.94 -7.74 -17.57
C PRO A 163 -12.17 -7.07 -18.18
N PRO A 164 -12.00 -6.20 -19.20
CA PRO A 164 -13.12 -5.50 -19.84
C PRO A 164 -14.20 -6.42 -20.38
N TYR A 165 -13.84 -7.60 -20.88
CA TYR A 165 -14.82 -8.56 -21.41
C TYR A 165 -15.69 -9.24 -20.32
N GLN A 166 -15.31 -9.14 -19.05
CA GLN A 166 -16.05 -9.67 -17.90
C GLN A 166 -16.99 -8.66 -17.24
N ILE A 167 -17.09 -7.43 -17.76
CA ILE A 167 -17.87 -6.34 -17.16
C ILE A 167 -19.29 -6.77 -16.77
N ASN A 168 -19.93 -7.63 -17.56
CA ASN A 168 -21.30 -8.11 -17.29
C ASN A 168 -21.36 -8.97 -16.03
N LYS A 169 -20.40 -9.88 -15.87
CA LYS A 169 -20.27 -10.72 -14.67
C LYS A 169 -19.91 -9.86 -13.46
N TRP A 170 -18.99 -8.92 -13.64
CA TRP A 170 -18.58 -8.04 -12.55
C TRP A 170 -19.76 -7.21 -12.01
N LEU A 171 -20.56 -6.62 -12.89
CA LEU A 171 -21.74 -5.85 -12.50
C LEU A 171 -22.76 -6.72 -11.75
N GLU A 172 -22.99 -7.95 -12.20
CA GLU A 172 -23.93 -8.87 -11.57
C GLU A 172 -23.48 -9.28 -10.16
N ILE A 173 -22.23 -9.76 -9.99
CA ILE A 173 -21.75 -10.23 -8.70
C ILE A 173 -21.54 -9.07 -7.70
N SER A 174 -21.04 -7.92 -8.19
CA SER A 174 -20.82 -6.75 -7.34
C SER A 174 -22.13 -6.14 -6.85
N SER A 175 -23.21 -6.19 -7.65
CA SER A 175 -24.52 -5.75 -7.19
C SER A 175 -25.17 -6.78 -6.26
N GLU A 176 -25.08 -8.09 -6.55
CA GLU A 176 -25.66 -9.15 -5.73
C GLU A 176 -25.11 -9.14 -4.30
N ARG A 177 -23.82 -8.77 -4.09
CA ARG A 177 -23.23 -8.58 -2.75
C ARG A 177 -24.11 -7.73 -1.83
N PHE A 178 -24.79 -6.70 -2.39
CA PHE A 178 -25.57 -5.72 -1.63
C PHE A 178 -27.09 -5.99 -1.65
N VAL A 179 -27.56 -7.09 -2.22
CA VAL A 179 -29.02 -7.33 -2.29
C VAL A 179 -29.54 -7.94 -1.01
N ASN A 180 -29.03 -9.07 -0.57
CA ASN A 180 -29.43 -9.76 0.66
C ASN A 180 -28.19 -10.44 1.26
N PRO A 181 -27.23 -9.70 1.83
CA PRO A 181 -26.04 -10.28 2.42
C PRO A 181 -26.38 -11.18 3.60
N VAL A 182 -25.62 -12.24 3.76
CA VAL A 182 -25.68 -13.15 4.90
C VAL A 182 -24.30 -13.16 5.55
N PHE A 183 -24.23 -12.71 6.78
CA PHE A 183 -22.98 -12.52 7.52
C PHE A 183 -22.54 -13.84 8.15
N ARG A 184 -22.17 -14.80 7.31
CA ARG A 184 -21.73 -16.15 7.71
C ARG A 184 -20.40 -16.08 8.46
N THR A 185 -20.10 -17.13 9.20
CA THR A 185 -18.83 -17.28 9.93
C THR A 185 -18.47 -16.04 10.79
N PHE A 186 -19.51 -15.40 11.35
CA PHE A 186 -19.40 -14.15 12.10
C PHE A 186 -18.32 -14.24 13.20
N GLN A 187 -18.30 -15.32 14.01
CA GLN A 187 -17.29 -15.50 15.04
C GLN A 187 -15.86 -15.63 14.48
N ASN A 188 -15.69 -16.37 13.38
CA ASN A 188 -14.37 -16.57 12.77
C ASN A 188 -13.78 -15.25 12.25
N GLU A 189 -14.63 -14.41 11.65
CA GLU A 189 -14.18 -13.07 11.21
C GLU A 189 -13.87 -12.16 12.39
N LEU A 190 -14.63 -12.26 13.48
CA LEU A 190 -14.31 -11.51 14.71
C LEU A 190 -12.93 -11.87 15.26
N GLU A 191 -12.58 -13.16 15.24
CA GLU A 191 -11.25 -13.61 15.63
C GLU A 191 -10.15 -13.08 14.71
N THR A 192 -10.47 -12.97 13.42
CA THR A 192 -9.58 -12.32 12.45
C THR A 192 -9.37 -10.83 12.77
N VAL A 193 -10.44 -10.10 13.12
CA VAL A 193 -10.36 -8.70 13.56
C VAL A 193 -9.59 -8.56 14.88
N TYR A 194 -9.65 -9.56 15.77
CA TYR A 194 -8.80 -9.57 16.99
C TYR A 194 -7.32 -9.62 16.65
N GLU A 195 -6.93 -10.42 15.64
CA GLU A 195 -5.53 -10.48 15.20
C GLU A 195 -5.07 -9.15 14.60
N GLU A 196 -5.92 -8.53 13.81
CA GLU A 196 -5.64 -7.21 13.24
C GLU A 196 -5.52 -6.14 14.32
N TYR A 197 -6.42 -6.13 15.30
CA TYR A 197 -6.34 -5.25 16.47
C TYR A 197 -5.03 -5.45 17.25
N ASN A 198 -4.66 -6.70 17.54
CA ASN A 198 -3.43 -7.03 18.26
C ASN A 198 -2.19 -6.55 17.47
N ARG A 199 -2.16 -6.80 16.16
CA ARG A 199 -1.08 -6.35 15.27
C ARG A 199 -0.96 -4.82 15.23
N ASN A 200 -2.08 -4.11 15.17
CA ASN A 200 -2.09 -2.65 15.19
C ASN A 200 -1.49 -2.11 16.50
N LYS A 201 -1.82 -2.74 17.64
CA LYS A 201 -1.27 -2.39 18.96
C LYS A 201 0.22 -2.75 19.14
N ASP A 202 0.80 -3.56 18.26
CA ASP A 202 2.25 -3.83 18.25
C ASP A 202 3.05 -2.75 17.48
N ASN A 203 2.37 -1.86 16.74
CA ASN A 203 3.02 -0.81 15.97
C ASN A 203 3.05 0.53 16.72
N PRO A 204 4.23 1.07 17.08
CA PRO A 204 4.35 2.37 17.77
C PRO A 204 3.76 3.55 16.99
N ASN A 205 3.87 3.54 15.66
CA ASN A 205 3.33 4.60 14.81
C ASN A 205 1.79 4.61 14.86
N SER A 206 1.17 3.43 14.83
CA SER A 206 -0.28 3.30 14.97
C SER A 206 -0.77 3.82 16.33
N GLN A 207 -0.04 3.51 17.40
CA GLN A 207 -0.37 4.01 18.74
C GLN A 207 -0.24 5.53 18.85
N THR A 208 0.82 6.09 18.22
CA THR A 208 1.01 7.56 18.16
C THR A 208 -0.11 8.23 17.38
N GLY A 209 -0.48 7.67 16.23
CA GLY A 209 -1.59 8.16 15.41
C GLY A 209 -2.94 8.08 16.13
N GLU A 210 -3.27 6.96 16.76
CA GLU A 210 -4.51 6.82 17.55
C GLU A 210 -4.54 7.83 18.69
N PHE A 211 -3.44 8.00 19.43
CA PHE A 211 -3.38 8.98 20.51
C PHE A 211 -3.59 10.41 19.99
N MET A 212 -2.93 10.75 18.89
CA MET A 212 -3.12 12.06 18.24
C MET A 212 -4.59 12.28 17.87
N MET A 213 -5.23 11.31 17.22
CA MET A 213 -6.65 11.39 16.83
C MET A 213 -7.55 11.57 18.06
N GLN A 214 -7.31 10.81 19.13
CA GLN A 214 -8.06 10.92 20.39
C GLN A 214 -7.99 12.34 20.99
N GLN A 215 -6.82 12.97 20.98
CA GLN A 215 -6.63 14.31 21.55
C GLN A 215 -7.09 15.42 20.59
N ALA A 216 -6.79 15.27 19.30
CA ALA A 216 -7.08 16.29 18.29
C ALA A 216 -8.57 16.42 17.97
N PHE A 217 -9.32 15.33 18.08
CA PHE A 217 -10.77 15.28 17.80
C PHE A 217 -11.59 14.92 19.04
N ALA A 218 -11.12 15.30 20.24
CA ALA A 218 -11.83 15.02 21.49
C ALA A 218 -13.29 15.50 21.40
N GLY A 219 -14.24 14.62 21.77
CA GLY A 219 -15.67 14.92 21.66
C GLY A 219 -16.30 14.69 20.29
N HIS A 220 -15.52 14.38 19.27
CA HIS A 220 -15.98 13.98 17.93
C HIS A 220 -15.73 12.48 17.71
N PRO A 221 -16.56 11.75 16.95
CA PRO A 221 -16.31 10.32 16.63
C PRO A 221 -14.97 10.06 15.91
N TYR A 222 -14.38 11.04 15.24
CA TYR A 222 -13.03 10.92 14.67
C TYR A 222 -11.94 10.63 15.71
N SER A 223 -12.22 10.83 16.98
CA SER A 223 -11.32 10.41 18.07
C SER A 223 -11.29 8.90 18.31
N ARG A 224 -12.19 8.14 17.68
CA ARG A 224 -12.30 6.69 17.86
C ARG A 224 -11.42 5.95 16.86
N SER A 225 -10.89 4.79 17.28
CA SER A 225 -10.21 3.88 16.35
C SER A 225 -11.21 3.26 15.36
N ILE A 226 -10.84 3.15 14.11
CA ILE A 226 -11.62 2.44 13.08
C ILE A 226 -11.81 0.97 13.48
N LEU A 227 -10.81 0.37 14.11
CA LEU A 227 -10.88 -1.00 14.64
C LEU A 227 -11.81 -1.13 15.87
N GLY A 228 -12.27 -0.02 16.42
CA GLY A 228 -13.08 0.03 17.63
C GLY A 228 -12.31 -0.20 18.92
N LEU A 229 -13.07 -0.33 20.01
CA LEU A 229 -12.53 -0.64 21.33
C LEU A 229 -12.52 -2.15 21.56
N GLY A 230 -11.44 -2.67 22.14
CA GLY A 230 -11.31 -4.10 22.43
C GLY A 230 -12.45 -4.66 23.28
N GLU A 231 -13.05 -3.84 24.16
CA GLU A 231 -14.22 -4.26 24.97
C GLU A 231 -15.49 -4.43 24.13
N HIS A 232 -15.68 -3.57 23.12
CA HIS A 232 -16.82 -3.71 22.19
C HIS A 232 -16.68 -4.92 21.29
N LEU A 233 -15.46 -5.19 20.81
CA LEU A 233 -15.16 -6.40 20.03
C LEU A 233 -15.42 -7.70 20.81
N LYS A 234 -15.25 -7.69 22.15
CA LYS A 234 -15.53 -8.86 23.00
C LYS A 234 -17.02 -9.12 23.24
N ASN A 235 -17.91 -8.21 22.88
CA ASN A 235 -19.33 -8.33 23.06
C ASN A 235 -20.11 -8.05 21.75
N PRO A 236 -19.88 -8.85 20.70
CA PRO A 236 -20.44 -8.61 19.39
C PRO A 236 -21.96 -8.88 19.36
N ARG A 237 -22.70 -8.08 18.58
CA ARG A 237 -24.13 -8.30 18.31
C ARG A 237 -24.37 -8.33 16.82
N LEU A 238 -24.70 -9.50 16.31
CA LEU A 238 -25.01 -9.68 14.89
C LEU A 238 -26.25 -8.87 14.46
N SER A 239 -27.26 -8.74 15.35
CA SER A 239 -28.44 -7.91 15.10
C SER A 239 -28.10 -6.41 14.92
N GLN A 240 -27.11 -5.88 15.63
CA GLN A 240 -26.67 -4.49 15.48
C GLN A 240 -25.92 -4.29 14.16
N LEU A 241 -25.14 -5.28 13.74
CA LEU A 241 -24.47 -5.24 12.45
C LEU A 241 -25.46 -5.28 11.28
N ILE A 242 -26.47 -6.14 11.36
CA ILE A 242 -27.57 -6.18 10.39
C ILE A 242 -28.32 -4.84 10.36
N LYS A 243 -28.58 -4.25 11.54
CA LYS A 243 -29.21 -2.94 11.62
C LYS A 243 -28.35 -1.85 10.96
N PHE A 244 -27.04 -1.83 11.26
CA PHE A 244 -26.11 -0.87 10.67
C PHE A 244 -26.08 -0.99 9.14
N TYR A 245 -26.01 -2.20 8.60
CA TYR A 245 -26.12 -2.46 7.17
C TYR A 245 -27.42 -1.88 6.60
N ASN A 246 -28.56 -2.23 7.20
CA ASN A 246 -29.88 -1.78 6.74
C ASN A 246 -30.06 -0.27 6.82
N ASP A 247 -29.42 0.42 7.76
CA ASP A 247 -29.53 1.86 7.92
C ASP A 247 -28.66 2.61 6.91
N TRP A 248 -27.44 2.15 6.63
CA TRP A 248 -26.45 2.93 5.91
C TRP A 248 -26.16 2.46 4.47
N TYR A 249 -26.36 1.18 4.14
CA TYR A 249 -26.09 0.64 2.81
C TYR A 249 -27.32 0.80 1.90
N THR A 250 -27.68 2.07 1.66
CA THR A 250 -28.82 2.48 0.85
C THR A 250 -28.35 3.08 -0.46
N PRO A 251 -29.03 2.87 -1.60
CA PRO A 251 -28.57 3.31 -2.91
C PRO A 251 -28.20 4.80 -2.97
N GLU A 252 -28.97 5.68 -2.34
CA GLU A 252 -28.68 7.12 -2.33
C GLU A 252 -27.40 7.49 -1.56
N ASN A 253 -26.96 6.60 -0.66
CA ASN A 253 -25.72 6.70 0.10
C ASN A 253 -24.56 5.93 -0.55
N MET A 254 -24.76 5.41 -1.77
CA MET A 254 -23.78 4.57 -2.49
C MET A 254 -23.42 5.14 -3.86
N ALA A 255 -22.21 4.85 -4.29
CA ALA A 255 -21.75 5.14 -5.64
C ALA A 255 -21.12 3.91 -6.28
N LEU A 256 -21.35 3.73 -7.58
CA LEU A 256 -20.58 2.85 -8.46
C LEU A 256 -19.57 3.70 -9.22
N ILE A 257 -18.30 3.31 -9.17
CA ILE A 257 -17.20 3.95 -9.91
C ILE A 257 -16.54 2.91 -10.79
N LEU A 258 -16.38 3.23 -12.07
CA LEU A 258 -15.70 2.40 -13.07
C LEU A 258 -14.66 3.27 -13.80
N VAL A 259 -13.42 2.84 -13.83
CA VAL A 259 -12.32 3.54 -14.52
C VAL A 259 -11.55 2.57 -15.39
N GLY A 260 -11.33 2.90 -16.65
CA GLY A 260 -10.54 2.10 -17.58
C GLY A 260 -11.27 1.76 -18.88
N ASN A 261 -10.99 0.59 -19.43
CA ASN A 261 -11.49 0.19 -20.74
C ASN A 261 -12.97 -0.23 -20.71
N VAL A 262 -13.85 0.76 -20.62
CA VAL A 262 -15.30 0.61 -20.60
C VAL A 262 -15.96 1.50 -21.66
N ASP A 263 -17.13 1.09 -22.14
CA ASP A 263 -18.00 1.86 -23.04
C ASP A 263 -19.35 2.07 -22.34
N THR A 264 -19.55 3.26 -21.79
CA THR A 264 -20.76 3.61 -21.03
C THR A 264 -22.05 3.32 -21.80
N LYS A 265 -22.09 3.60 -23.11
CA LYS A 265 -23.29 3.39 -23.92
C LYS A 265 -23.72 1.93 -23.96
N LYS A 266 -22.74 1.00 -23.96
CA LYS A 266 -23.00 -0.44 -24.00
C LYS A 266 -23.42 -1.00 -22.64
N ILE A 267 -22.92 -0.40 -21.53
CA ILE A 267 -23.11 -0.99 -20.19
C ILE A 267 -24.18 -0.29 -19.35
N MET A 268 -24.61 0.92 -19.68
CA MET A 268 -25.57 1.72 -18.90
C MET A 268 -26.85 0.94 -18.56
N GLY A 269 -27.45 0.24 -19.54
CA GLY A 269 -28.65 -0.58 -19.32
C GLY A 269 -28.41 -1.75 -18.38
N ARG A 270 -27.20 -2.32 -18.38
CA ARG A 270 -26.82 -3.42 -17.49
C ARG A 270 -26.55 -2.92 -16.07
N ILE A 271 -25.90 -1.75 -15.93
CA ILE A 271 -25.73 -1.10 -14.62
C ILE A 271 -27.10 -0.84 -13.99
N ALA A 272 -28.04 -0.29 -14.76
CA ALA A 272 -29.39 -0.03 -14.28
C ALA A 272 -30.14 -1.33 -13.89
N ALA A 273 -29.94 -2.44 -14.62
CA ALA A 273 -30.52 -3.74 -14.30
C ALA A 273 -29.87 -4.37 -13.06
N ALA A 274 -28.54 -4.27 -12.91
CA ALA A 274 -27.79 -4.86 -11.81
C ALA A 274 -28.03 -4.11 -10.49
N PHE A 275 -27.68 -2.85 -10.43
CA PHE A 275 -27.75 -2.03 -9.21
C PHE A 275 -29.13 -1.41 -8.95
N GLY A 276 -30.01 -1.39 -9.94
CA GLY A 276 -31.41 -0.99 -9.77
C GLY A 276 -32.24 -1.94 -8.93
N LYS A 277 -31.73 -3.17 -8.65
CA LYS A 277 -32.34 -4.16 -7.73
C LYS A 277 -32.24 -3.73 -6.25
N LEU A 278 -31.31 -2.83 -5.93
CA LEU A 278 -31.15 -2.36 -4.56
C LEU A 278 -32.34 -1.52 -4.14
N HIS A 279 -32.92 -1.88 -2.98
CA HIS A 279 -34.12 -1.21 -2.49
C HIS A 279 -33.80 0.20 -2.00
N SER A 280 -34.52 1.19 -2.55
CA SER A 280 -34.43 2.55 -2.07
C SER A 280 -35.04 2.67 -0.67
N LYS A 281 -34.26 3.23 0.26
CA LYS A 281 -34.62 3.53 1.63
C LYS A 281 -33.91 4.81 2.04
N ALA A 282 -34.56 5.68 2.79
CA ALA A 282 -33.94 6.90 3.30
C ALA A 282 -32.77 6.57 4.22
N THR A 283 -31.65 7.20 3.98
CA THR A 283 -30.49 7.12 4.88
C THR A 283 -30.79 7.88 6.20
N PRO A 284 -30.37 7.36 7.35
CA PRO A 284 -30.55 8.10 8.61
C PRO A 284 -29.90 9.49 8.57
N GLU A 285 -30.54 10.45 9.24
CA GLU A 285 -29.95 11.76 9.40
C GLU A 285 -28.63 11.66 10.20
N ARG A 286 -27.60 12.33 9.72
CA ARG A 286 -26.28 12.32 10.38
C ARG A 286 -26.28 13.26 11.56
N LYS A 287 -25.76 12.79 12.68
CA LYS A 287 -25.55 13.62 13.86
C LYS A 287 -24.47 14.65 13.56
N VAL A 288 -24.74 15.90 13.86
CA VAL A 288 -23.75 16.99 13.73
C VAL A 288 -22.98 17.12 15.05
N TYR A 289 -21.68 17.14 14.96
CA TYR A 289 -20.78 17.31 16.12
C TYR A 289 -20.11 18.67 16.08
N PRO A 290 -19.93 19.34 17.23
CA PRO A 290 -19.22 20.61 17.27
C PRO A 290 -17.73 20.39 16.98
N ASP A 291 -17.13 21.31 16.21
CA ASP A 291 -15.67 21.37 16.04
C ASP A 291 -15.08 22.15 17.22
N LEU A 292 -14.61 21.43 18.22
CA LEU A 292 -14.08 22.04 19.44
C LEU A 292 -12.74 22.71 19.18
N ASP A 293 -12.61 23.94 19.68
CA ASP A 293 -11.37 24.70 19.57
C ASP A 293 -10.32 24.20 20.57
N ILE A 294 -9.09 24.08 20.08
CA ILE A 294 -7.91 23.93 20.96
C ILE A 294 -7.70 25.25 21.71
N LYS A 295 -7.56 25.21 23.04
CA LYS A 295 -7.37 26.41 23.86
C LYS A 295 -5.93 26.53 24.35
N GLY A 296 -5.22 27.53 23.84
CA GLY A 296 -3.82 27.76 24.18
C GLY A 296 -2.88 26.64 23.63
N ARG A 297 -1.73 26.51 24.28
CA ARG A 297 -0.80 25.43 24.08
C ARG A 297 -1.11 24.31 25.08
N VAL A 298 -1.51 23.14 24.57
CA VAL A 298 -1.74 21.94 25.40
C VAL A 298 -0.64 20.93 25.09
N GLN A 299 0.09 20.49 26.10
CA GLN A 299 1.16 19.51 25.95
C GLN A 299 0.76 18.15 26.46
N TYR A 300 1.06 17.13 25.67
CA TYR A 300 1.01 15.72 26.04
C TYR A 300 2.39 15.09 25.91
N ASN A 301 2.72 14.19 26.85
CA ASN A 301 3.93 13.38 26.78
C ASN A 301 3.53 11.92 26.61
N THR A 302 4.09 11.25 25.61
CA THR A 302 3.89 9.84 25.30
C THR A 302 5.21 9.09 25.34
N LYS A 303 5.16 7.75 25.40
CA LYS A 303 6.34 6.87 25.40
C LYS A 303 6.11 5.64 24.53
N PHE A 304 5.56 5.87 23.33
CA PHE A 304 5.23 4.77 22.41
C PHE A 304 6.43 4.20 21.66
N SER A 305 7.50 4.99 21.54
CA SER A 305 8.73 4.59 20.86
C SER A 305 9.95 5.07 21.64
N ARG A 306 11.08 4.39 21.51
CA ARG A 306 12.37 4.89 22.01
C ARG A 306 12.94 6.03 21.18
N TYR A 307 12.30 6.32 20.06
CA TYR A 307 12.66 7.39 19.16
C TYR A 307 11.86 8.64 19.50
N PRO A 308 12.52 9.72 19.94
CA PRO A 308 11.81 10.94 20.27
C PRO A 308 11.29 11.64 19.02
N SER A 309 10.13 12.26 19.13
CA SER A 309 9.54 13.12 18.10
C SER A 309 8.64 14.19 18.72
N VAL A 310 8.44 15.26 17.97
CA VAL A 310 7.51 16.33 18.34
C VAL A 310 6.46 16.46 17.25
N MET A 311 5.21 16.42 17.62
CA MET A 311 4.08 16.67 16.73
C MET A 311 3.31 17.88 17.22
N LEU A 312 3.14 18.88 16.38
CA LEU A 312 2.27 20.02 16.60
C LEU A 312 0.99 19.83 15.81
N VAL A 313 -0.16 19.88 16.48
CA VAL A 313 -1.47 19.70 15.85
C VAL A 313 -2.26 20.98 16.01
N TYR A 314 -2.60 21.58 14.87
CA TYR A 314 -3.42 22.77 14.79
C TYR A 314 -4.82 22.45 14.28
N LYS A 315 -5.79 23.33 14.57
CA LYS A 315 -7.08 23.27 13.92
C LYS A 315 -6.89 23.43 12.40
N GLY A 316 -7.53 22.58 11.63
CA GLY A 316 -7.57 22.64 10.18
C GLY A 316 -8.98 22.93 9.68
N VAL A 317 -9.22 22.66 8.41
CA VAL A 317 -10.49 22.84 7.75
C VAL A 317 -11.06 21.50 7.29
N LYS A 318 -12.36 21.41 7.13
CA LYS A 318 -13.00 20.24 6.54
C LYS A 318 -12.68 20.15 5.04
N ASN A 319 -12.82 18.96 4.46
CA ASN A 319 -12.69 18.75 3.03
C ASN A 319 -13.66 19.64 2.24
N GLY A 320 -13.18 20.20 1.15
CA GLY A 320 -13.92 21.15 0.28
C GLY A 320 -14.06 22.56 0.83
N HIS A 321 -13.37 22.91 1.92
CA HIS A 321 -13.36 24.30 2.43
C HIS A 321 -12.55 25.20 1.50
N GLN A 322 -12.97 26.48 1.37
CA GLN A 322 -12.28 27.44 0.50
C GLN A 322 -10.80 27.65 0.82
N ASP A 323 -10.37 27.44 2.04
CA ASP A 323 -8.98 27.60 2.51
C ASP A 323 -8.15 26.30 2.43
N GLU A 324 -8.76 25.18 2.03
CA GLU A 324 -8.09 23.86 2.00
C GLU A 324 -6.81 23.89 1.16
N THR A 325 -6.89 24.33 -0.09
CA THR A 325 -5.74 24.38 -1.01
C THR A 325 -4.65 25.36 -0.55
N ALA A 326 -5.05 26.50 0.03
CA ALA A 326 -4.09 27.46 0.57
C ALA A 326 -3.34 26.90 1.78
N LEU A 327 -4.01 26.11 2.64
CA LEU A 327 -3.38 25.39 3.74
C LEU A 327 -2.47 24.26 3.24
N GLU A 328 -2.88 23.54 2.20
CA GLU A 328 -2.04 22.53 1.56
C GLU A 328 -0.73 23.15 1.06
N ILE A 329 -0.79 24.31 0.39
CA ILE A 329 0.41 25.05 -0.04
C ILE A 329 1.25 25.47 1.18
N CYS A 330 0.64 25.92 2.29
CA CYS A 330 1.37 26.21 3.54
C CYS A 330 2.15 24.99 4.05
N MET A 331 1.55 23.80 4.02
CA MET A 331 2.24 22.56 4.43
C MET A 331 3.38 22.23 3.48
N GLN A 332 3.19 22.41 2.17
CA GLN A 332 4.24 22.21 1.16
C GLN A 332 5.39 23.24 1.28
N LEU A 333 5.13 24.46 1.75
CA LEU A 333 6.18 25.44 2.07
C LEU A 333 6.98 25.04 3.33
N LEU A 334 6.41 24.24 4.20
CA LEU A 334 7.13 23.64 5.34
C LEU A 334 7.93 22.41 4.91
N SER A 335 7.30 21.47 4.20
CA SER A 335 7.93 20.22 3.75
C SER A 335 7.34 19.79 2.40
N ASN A 336 8.21 19.56 1.40
CA ASN A 336 7.78 19.16 0.05
C ASN A 336 8.73 18.18 -0.60
N GLY A 337 8.25 17.51 -1.66
CA GLY A 337 9.01 16.51 -2.41
C GLY A 337 10.26 17.05 -3.14
N SER A 338 10.30 18.34 -3.47
CA SER A 338 11.49 19.01 -4.05
C SER A 338 12.54 19.38 -2.99
N GLN A 339 12.25 19.15 -1.72
CA GLN A 339 13.11 19.43 -0.56
C GLN A 339 13.52 20.89 -0.39
N THR A 340 12.68 21.82 -0.81
CA THR A 340 12.88 23.27 -0.69
C THR A 340 12.09 23.89 0.48
N GLY A 341 11.30 23.11 1.20
CA GLY A 341 10.54 23.56 2.35
C GLY A 341 11.42 23.91 3.56
N LEU A 342 10.90 24.73 4.48
CA LEU A 342 11.65 25.20 5.65
C LEU A 342 12.09 24.05 6.58
N LEU A 343 11.31 23.00 6.72
CA LEU A 343 11.69 21.80 7.50
C LEU A 343 12.68 20.92 6.72
N ASN A 344 12.56 20.85 5.39
CA ASN A 344 13.54 20.17 4.56
C ASN A 344 14.92 20.83 4.72
N LYS A 345 14.98 22.17 4.73
CA LYS A 345 16.21 22.90 4.98
C LYS A 345 16.84 22.56 6.34
N LEU A 346 16.04 22.51 7.41
CA LEU A 346 16.52 22.10 8.73
C LEU A 346 17.07 20.66 8.72
N THR A 347 16.50 19.78 7.90
CA THR A 347 16.97 18.40 7.73
C THR A 347 18.28 18.35 6.95
N ILE A 348 18.39 19.10 5.85
CA ILE A 348 19.63 19.22 5.04
C ILE A 348 20.76 19.80 5.87
N ASP A 349 20.48 20.80 6.70
CA ASP A 349 21.45 21.45 7.60
C ASP A 349 21.83 20.57 8.82
N GLY A 350 21.19 19.40 8.99
CA GLY A 350 21.42 18.48 10.12
C GLY A 350 20.86 18.99 11.46
N GLU A 351 20.01 20.00 11.43
CA GLU A 351 19.33 20.50 12.63
C GLU A 351 18.16 19.63 13.08
N LEU A 352 17.57 18.87 12.18
CA LEU A 352 16.59 17.82 12.41
C LEU A 352 17.03 16.53 11.70
N LEU A 353 16.65 15.36 12.21
CA LEU A 353 16.77 14.10 11.45
C LEU A 353 15.64 13.93 10.43
N GLY A 354 14.53 14.63 10.61
CA GLY A 354 13.41 14.66 9.69
C GLY A 354 12.38 15.70 10.11
N GLY A 355 11.65 16.21 9.14
CA GLY A 355 10.53 17.11 9.35
C GLY A 355 9.46 16.90 8.29
N ASP A 356 8.20 16.88 8.69
CA ASP A 356 7.05 16.74 7.81
C ASP A 356 5.92 17.68 8.20
N ALA A 357 5.10 18.05 7.22
CA ALA A 357 3.93 18.88 7.43
C ALA A 357 2.83 18.46 6.46
N SER A 358 1.65 18.15 6.99
CA SER A 358 0.51 17.70 6.19
C SER A 358 -0.82 18.17 6.77
N PRO A 359 -1.80 18.57 5.94
CA PRO A 359 -3.18 18.73 6.37
C PRO A 359 -3.83 17.35 6.44
N VAL A 360 -4.72 17.17 7.40
CA VAL A 360 -5.63 16.04 7.50
C VAL A 360 -7.04 16.58 7.43
N THR A 361 -7.69 16.38 6.29
CA THR A 361 -9.05 16.87 6.02
C THR A 361 -10.01 15.69 5.95
N PHE A 362 -11.05 15.74 6.79
CA PHE A 362 -12.18 14.82 6.76
C PHE A 362 -13.44 15.56 6.34
N ARG A 363 -14.51 14.84 6.14
CA ARG A 363 -15.79 15.41 5.72
C ARG A 363 -16.33 16.50 6.66
N GLU A 364 -16.15 16.36 7.96
CA GLU A 364 -16.73 17.27 8.95
C GLU A 364 -15.71 18.24 9.54
N GLN A 365 -14.48 17.83 9.73
CA GLN A 365 -13.42 18.58 10.40
C GLN A 365 -12.06 18.25 9.83
N GLY A 366 -11.05 19.10 10.10
CA GLY A 366 -9.67 18.83 9.73
C GLY A 366 -8.67 19.31 10.78
N ARG A 367 -7.43 18.85 10.62
CA ARG A 367 -6.28 19.26 11.44
C ARG A 367 -5.06 19.48 10.54
N ASN A 368 -4.16 20.35 10.99
CA ASN A 368 -2.86 20.53 10.37
C ASN A 368 -1.80 19.94 11.29
N ILE A 369 -1.01 19.02 10.79
CA ILE A 369 -0.02 18.26 11.55
C ILE A 369 1.37 18.65 11.07
N ILE A 370 2.24 19.04 12.02
CA ILE A 370 3.63 19.40 11.73
C ILE A 370 4.51 18.60 12.67
N THR A 371 5.39 17.77 12.12
CA THR A 371 6.22 16.84 12.88
C THR A 371 7.70 17.18 12.72
N GLY A 372 8.46 17.05 13.79
CA GLY A 372 9.91 17.18 13.78
C GLY A 372 10.57 16.06 14.57
N VAL A 373 11.67 15.54 14.03
CA VAL A 373 12.48 14.50 14.63
C VAL A 373 13.78 15.13 15.12
N PRO A 374 14.09 15.02 16.43
CA PRO A 374 15.29 15.63 17.01
C PRO A 374 16.58 15.14 16.33
N SER A 375 17.55 16.03 16.13
CA SER A 375 18.91 15.66 15.76
C SER A 375 19.56 14.80 16.84
N TYR A 376 20.50 13.94 16.44
CA TYR A 376 21.28 13.09 17.35
C TYR A 376 22.70 13.59 17.48
N ASP A 377 23.14 13.90 18.70
CA ASP A 377 24.52 14.28 19.00
C ASP A 377 25.36 13.03 19.28
N ASN A 378 26.17 12.63 18.31
CA ASN A 378 27.04 11.45 18.41
C ASN A 378 28.06 11.57 19.55
N ASN A 379 28.54 12.79 19.88
CA ASN A 379 29.52 13.02 20.94
C ASN A 379 28.92 12.83 22.33
N GLN A 380 27.71 13.37 22.51
CA GLN A 380 26.96 13.27 23.78
C GLN A 380 26.06 12.03 23.84
N ARG A 381 25.95 11.27 22.76
CA ARG A 381 25.10 10.08 22.60
C ARG A 381 23.67 10.32 23.06
N ARG A 382 23.09 11.45 22.66
CA ARG A 382 21.72 11.84 23.01
C ARG A 382 21.03 12.60 21.90
N PHE A 383 19.72 12.48 21.89
CA PHE A 383 18.87 13.33 21.05
C PHE A 383 18.76 14.75 21.62
N GLU A 384 18.58 15.71 20.72
CA GLU A 384 18.19 17.06 21.08
C GLU A 384 16.85 17.05 21.86
N SER A 385 16.60 18.06 22.68
CA SER A 385 15.35 18.09 23.47
C SER A 385 14.14 18.39 22.60
N ASN A 386 12.99 17.75 22.90
CA ASN A 386 11.72 18.01 22.23
C ASN A 386 11.33 19.50 22.27
N LYS A 387 11.64 20.20 23.36
CA LYS A 387 11.39 21.64 23.49
C LYS A 387 12.20 22.48 22.49
N SER A 388 13.42 22.08 22.14
CA SER A 388 14.22 22.74 21.13
C SER A 388 13.63 22.50 19.74
N VAL A 389 13.23 21.25 19.45
CA VAL A 389 12.56 20.92 18.19
C VAL A 389 11.27 21.73 18.02
N GLU A 390 10.40 21.80 19.03
CA GLU A 390 9.20 22.64 18.99
C GLU A 390 9.53 24.10 18.63
N LYS A 391 10.59 24.69 19.20
CA LYS A 391 11.01 26.05 18.86
C LYS A 391 11.38 26.21 17.38
N LYS A 392 12.04 25.21 16.79
CA LYS A 392 12.42 25.21 15.38
C LYS A 392 11.16 25.13 14.50
N LEU A 393 10.22 24.23 14.80
CA LEU A 393 8.95 24.11 14.09
C LEU A 393 8.16 25.43 14.16
N LEU A 394 8.01 26.01 15.35
CA LEU A 394 7.30 27.29 15.55
C LEU A 394 7.99 28.45 14.83
N LYS A 395 9.32 28.43 14.68
CA LYS A 395 10.06 29.43 13.90
C LYS A 395 9.68 29.31 12.42
N ALA A 396 9.71 28.11 11.84
CA ALA A 396 9.35 27.87 10.45
C ALA A 396 7.90 28.30 10.16
N ILE A 397 6.95 27.95 11.03
CA ILE A 397 5.55 28.38 10.91
C ILE A 397 5.44 29.91 10.90
N ARG A 398 6.12 30.60 11.80
CA ARG A 398 6.10 32.07 11.86
C ARG A 398 6.66 32.71 10.61
N GLN A 399 7.70 32.14 9.99
CA GLN A 399 8.24 32.64 8.73
C GLN A 399 7.17 32.63 7.63
N ILE A 400 6.38 31.56 7.51
CA ILE A 400 5.27 31.52 6.55
C ILE A 400 4.19 32.56 6.89
N ALA A 401 3.77 32.64 8.14
CA ALA A 401 2.75 33.60 8.58
C ALA A 401 3.15 35.06 8.38
N GLN A 402 4.45 35.37 8.43
CA GLN A 402 5.00 36.70 8.16
C GLN A 402 5.23 36.94 6.67
N GLY A 403 5.29 35.90 5.84
CA GLY A 403 5.68 35.98 4.44
C GLY A 403 7.18 36.13 4.26
N ASP A 404 7.97 35.62 5.21
CA ASP A 404 9.44 35.65 5.18
C ASP A 404 9.96 34.45 4.37
N PHE A 405 9.67 34.51 3.06
CA PHE A 405 10.12 33.57 2.03
C PHE A 405 10.15 34.27 0.67
N GLU A 406 11.03 33.77 -0.20
CA GLU A 406 11.15 34.30 -1.56
C GLU A 406 9.91 33.97 -2.40
N PRO A 407 9.36 34.89 -3.19
CA PRO A 407 8.16 34.66 -4.00
C PRO A 407 8.23 33.46 -4.95
N TRP A 408 9.41 33.18 -5.52
CA TRP A 408 9.62 32.07 -6.44
C TRP A 408 9.35 30.72 -5.78
N VAL A 409 9.55 30.57 -4.45
CA VAL A 409 9.31 29.33 -3.70
C VAL A 409 7.84 28.92 -3.78
N VAL A 410 6.93 29.89 -3.69
CA VAL A 410 5.49 29.63 -3.82
C VAL A 410 5.15 29.10 -5.22
N GLU A 411 5.71 29.74 -6.26
CA GLU A 411 5.44 29.33 -7.65
C GLU A 411 6.00 27.92 -7.93
N THR A 412 7.17 27.59 -7.41
CA THR A 412 7.74 26.25 -7.60
C THR A 412 6.98 25.17 -6.81
N VAL A 413 6.50 25.48 -5.60
CA VAL A 413 5.63 24.58 -4.83
C VAL A 413 4.33 24.32 -5.60
N LYS A 414 3.64 25.37 -6.06
CA LYS A 414 2.39 25.25 -6.84
C LYS A 414 2.61 24.43 -8.12
N SER A 415 3.69 24.71 -8.84
CA SER A 415 4.03 23.98 -10.06
C SER A 415 4.41 22.52 -9.78
N GLY A 416 5.09 22.24 -8.66
CA GLY A 416 5.37 20.88 -8.18
C GLY A 416 4.09 20.11 -7.87
N MET A 417 3.14 20.73 -7.18
CA MET A 417 1.82 20.13 -6.91
C MET A 417 1.06 19.79 -8.20
N CYS A 418 1.10 20.71 -9.19
CA CYS A 418 0.49 20.45 -10.50
C CYS A 418 1.15 19.29 -11.26
N ARG A 419 2.49 19.22 -11.25
CA ARG A 419 3.25 18.11 -11.84
C ARG A 419 2.90 16.77 -11.19
N ASP A 420 2.84 16.73 -9.87
CA ASP A 420 2.54 15.52 -9.11
C ASP A 420 1.09 15.08 -9.34
N PHE A 421 0.17 16.01 -9.52
CA PHE A 421 -1.19 15.72 -9.94
C PHE A 421 -1.22 15.10 -11.35
N ASP A 422 -0.50 15.66 -12.34
CA ASP A 422 -0.40 15.10 -13.69
C ASP A 422 0.12 13.66 -13.69
N LEU A 423 1.16 13.37 -12.91
CA LEU A 423 1.70 12.01 -12.76
C LEU A 423 0.69 11.03 -12.15
N ARG A 424 -0.03 11.46 -11.12
CA ARG A 424 -1.04 10.61 -10.45
C ARG A 424 -2.24 10.34 -11.35
N MET A 425 -2.61 11.28 -12.24
CA MET A 425 -3.69 11.13 -13.21
C MET A 425 -3.46 10.01 -14.24
N GLU A 426 -2.25 9.48 -14.36
CA GLU A 426 -1.97 8.30 -15.19
C GLU A 426 -2.55 7.00 -14.60
N SER A 427 -2.90 6.99 -13.31
CA SER A 427 -3.38 5.81 -12.58
C SER A 427 -4.91 5.74 -12.58
N ASN A 428 -5.48 4.57 -12.96
CA ASN A 428 -6.91 4.29 -12.81
C ASN A 428 -7.36 4.39 -11.35
N ASN A 429 -6.55 3.91 -10.40
CA ASN A 429 -6.85 3.99 -8.98
C ASN A 429 -6.93 5.44 -8.49
N PHE A 430 -6.04 6.31 -8.96
CA PHE A 430 -6.10 7.72 -8.57
C PHE A 430 -7.31 8.44 -9.15
N LYS A 431 -7.65 8.17 -10.43
CA LYS A 431 -8.88 8.67 -11.05
C LYS A 431 -10.12 8.22 -10.26
N ALA A 432 -10.16 6.95 -9.86
CA ALA A 432 -11.25 6.42 -9.01
C ALA A 432 -11.29 7.12 -7.65
N HIS A 433 -10.14 7.29 -6.99
CA HIS A 433 -10.05 7.99 -5.71
C HIS A 433 -10.53 9.46 -5.77
N LEU A 434 -10.26 10.18 -6.86
CA LEU A 434 -10.82 11.52 -7.06
C LEU A 434 -12.35 11.52 -7.13
N LEU A 435 -12.94 10.51 -7.78
CA LEU A 435 -14.39 10.36 -7.88
C LEU A 435 -15.00 9.92 -6.54
N GLU A 436 -14.30 9.04 -5.80
CA GLU A 436 -14.63 8.65 -4.44
C GLU A 436 -14.65 9.87 -3.51
N ASP A 437 -13.57 10.67 -3.51
CA ASP A 437 -13.45 11.89 -2.71
C ASP A 437 -14.59 12.87 -3.00
N ALA A 438 -14.86 13.12 -4.29
CA ALA A 438 -15.96 13.96 -4.70
C ALA A 438 -17.32 13.44 -4.21
N PHE A 439 -17.55 12.13 -4.26
CA PHE A 439 -18.79 11.52 -3.80
C PHE A 439 -18.92 11.57 -2.29
N VAL A 440 -17.88 11.13 -1.56
CA VAL A 440 -17.89 11.04 -0.08
C VAL A 440 -18.08 12.41 0.56
N ASN A 441 -17.38 13.42 0.03
CA ASN A 441 -17.37 14.77 0.59
C ASN A 441 -18.41 15.71 -0.07
N GLU A 442 -19.27 15.19 -0.96
CA GLU A 442 -20.33 15.95 -1.65
C GLU A 442 -19.78 17.16 -2.43
N ARG A 443 -18.59 16.99 -3.02
CA ARG A 443 -17.93 18.04 -3.80
C ARG A 443 -18.40 18.08 -5.25
N ASP A 444 -18.36 19.24 -5.86
CA ASP A 444 -18.48 19.35 -7.31
C ASP A 444 -17.26 18.70 -7.99
N ILE A 445 -17.52 17.68 -8.80
CA ILE A 445 -16.45 16.96 -9.51
C ILE A 445 -15.60 17.88 -10.39
N ASN A 446 -16.17 18.94 -10.95
CA ASN A 446 -15.42 19.91 -11.75
C ASN A 446 -14.41 20.69 -10.90
N GLN A 447 -14.71 20.98 -9.63
CA GLN A 447 -13.75 21.61 -8.73
C GLN A 447 -12.58 20.68 -8.41
N VAL A 448 -12.86 19.38 -8.23
CA VAL A 448 -11.82 18.35 -7.97
C VAL A 448 -10.92 18.18 -9.19
N LEU A 449 -11.50 18.17 -10.40
CA LEU A 449 -10.76 18.03 -11.66
C LEU A 449 -9.98 19.28 -12.04
N ASN A 450 -10.45 20.47 -11.66
CA ASN A 450 -9.77 21.74 -11.88
C ASN A 450 -8.71 22.05 -10.81
N TYR A 451 -8.22 21.04 -10.09
CA TYR A 451 -7.24 21.19 -9.02
C TYR A 451 -6.06 22.09 -9.38
N LYS A 452 -5.49 21.92 -10.58
CA LYS A 452 -4.35 22.73 -11.03
C LYS A 452 -4.67 24.22 -11.12
N ASP A 453 -5.84 24.58 -11.65
CA ASP A 453 -6.27 25.98 -11.74
C ASP A 453 -6.52 26.57 -10.36
N VAL A 454 -7.09 25.78 -9.44
CA VAL A 454 -7.28 26.19 -8.04
C VAL A 454 -5.94 26.44 -7.37
N VAL A 455 -4.98 25.51 -7.48
CA VAL A 455 -3.62 25.65 -6.92
C VAL A 455 -2.94 26.91 -7.49
N MET A 456 -2.96 27.10 -8.82
CA MET A 456 -2.31 28.25 -9.46
C MET A 456 -2.98 29.59 -9.11
N GLY A 457 -4.29 29.56 -8.78
CA GLY A 457 -5.08 30.74 -8.39
C GLY A 457 -4.80 31.25 -6.96
N ILE A 458 -4.20 30.44 -6.07
CA ILE A 458 -3.92 30.87 -4.69
C ILE A 458 -2.84 31.96 -4.65
N SER A 459 -3.11 33.07 -4.00
CA SER A 459 -2.18 34.18 -3.84
C SER A 459 -1.27 34.04 -2.61
N VAL A 460 -0.13 34.76 -2.61
CA VAL A 460 0.74 34.85 -1.43
C VAL A 460 0.01 35.43 -0.22
N ASP A 461 -0.92 36.35 -0.43
CA ASP A 461 -1.69 36.92 0.65
C ASP A 461 -2.69 35.94 1.24
N ASP A 462 -3.28 35.04 0.44
CA ASP A 462 -4.07 33.92 0.94
C ASP A 462 -3.24 32.99 1.81
N ILE A 463 -2.05 32.63 1.38
CA ILE A 463 -1.10 31.78 2.13
C ILE A 463 -0.78 32.42 3.49
N LYS A 464 -0.43 33.71 3.50
CA LYS A 464 -0.15 34.43 4.75
C LYS A 464 -1.37 34.54 5.66
N ARG A 465 -2.56 34.76 5.08
CA ARG A 465 -3.82 34.83 5.83
C ARG A 465 -4.12 33.50 6.53
N VAL A 466 -4.12 32.40 5.76
CA VAL A 466 -4.43 31.08 6.34
C VAL A 466 -3.36 30.61 7.32
N ALA A 467 -2.08 30.90 7.07
CA ALA A 467 -1.02 30.60 8.03
C ALA A 467 -1.21 31.33 9.36
N ARG A 468 -1.59 32.61 9.34
CA ARG A 468 -1.90 33.37 10.57
C ARG A 468 -3.13 32.86 11.28
N GLU A 469 -4.17 32.50 10.54
CA GLU A 469 -5.44 32.07 11.08
C GLU A 469 -5.37 30.69 11.70
N TYR A 470 -4.75 29.73 10.99
CA TYR A 470 -4.80 28.32 11.38
C TYR A 470 -3.51 27.78 12.02
N LEU A 471 -2.35 28.41 11.82
CA LEU A 471 -1.06 27.85 12.27
C LEU A 471 -0.38 28.69 13.35
N THR A 472 -1.00 29.80 13.78
CA THR A 472 -0.51 30.60 14.90
C THR A 472 -1.49 30.58 16.07
N GLY A 473 -1.00 30.47 17.29
CA GLY A 473 -1.83 30.53 18.50
C GLY A 473 -2.05 29.18 19.16
N ASN A 474 -3.25 28.63 19.04
CA ASN A 474 -3.68 27.44 19.79
C ASN A 474 -3.26 26.14 19.10
N TYR A 475 -2.61 25.22 19.84
CA TYR A 475 -2.18 23.92 19.29
C TYR A 475 -1.97 22.87 20.37
N LEU A 476 -1.98 21.60 19.95
CA LEU A 476 -1.49 20.49 20.77
C LEU A 476 -0.02 20.25 20.46
N ALA A 477 0.80 20.12 21.50
CA ALA A 477 2.18 19.67 21.42
C ALA A 477 2.26 18.24 21.96
N ILE A 478 2.45 17.27 21.08
CA ILE A 478 2.60 15.87 21.47
C ILE A 478 4.10 15.54 21.42
N TYR A 479 4.70 15.33 22.57
CA TYR A 479 6.08 14.90 22.71
C TYR A 479 6.11 13.39 22.88
N ASN A 480 6.66 12.70 21.91
CA ASN A 480 7.03 11.32 22.13
C ASN A 480 8.42 11.29 22.77
N GLU A 481 8.50 10.87 24.01
CA GLU A 481 9.74 10.70 24.75
C GLU A 481 10.24 9.27 24.57
N LYS A 482 11.56 9.07 24.77
CA LYS A 482 12.13 7.72 24.76
C LYS A 482 11.43 6.83 25.81
N GLY A 483 10.85 5.72 25.36
CA GLY A 483 10.12 4.80 26.23
C GLY A 483 9.63 3.56 25.52
N LYS A 484 8.84 2.77 26.19
CA LYS A 484 8.12 1.63 25.63
C LYS A 484 6.63 1.83 25.84
N PRO A 485 5.79 1.43 24.89
CA PRO A 485 4.34 1.51 25.05
C PRO A 485 3.86 0.65 26.21
N ASP A 486 2.77 1.07 26.86
CA ASP A 486 2.10 0.27 27.88
C ASP A 486 1.63 -1.06 27.30
N LYS A 487 1.81 -2.13 28.07
CA LYS A 487 1.33 -3.46 27.70
C LYS A 487 -0.18 -3.52 27.88
N SER A 488 -0.93 -3.09 26.87
CA SER A 488 -2.38 -3.27 26.88
C SER A 488 -2.74 -4.76 26.88
N GLN A 489 -3.89 -5.10 27.48
CA GLN A 489 -4.37 -6.48 27.51
C GLN A 489 -4.61 -6.98 26.09
N LYS A 490 -4.11 -8.17 25.80
CA LYS A 490 -4.43 -8.90 24.56
C LYS A 490 -5.89 -9.33 24.56
N ILE A 491 -6.52 -9.28 23.37
CA ILE A 491 -7.76 -10.00 23.16
C ILE A 491 -7.41 -11.44 22.84
N LYS A 492 -7.87 -12.38 23.71
CA LYS A 492 -7.70 -13.81 23.48
C LYS A 492 -8.86 -14.36 22.68
N LYS A 493 -8.60 -15.27 21.79
CA LYS A 493 -9.61 -16.04 21.08
C LYS A 493 -10.27 -17.05 22.00
N PRO A 494 -11.59 -17.32 21.82
CA PRO A 494 -12.19 -18.52 22.38
C PRO A 494 -11.64 -19.77 21.70
N ASP A 495 -11.68 -20.89 22.39
CA ASP A 495 -11.23 -22.18 21.85
C ASP A 495 -12.45 -22.93 21.24
N TYR A 496 -12.76 -22.58 19.97
CA TYR A 496 -13.89 -23.12 19.24
C TYR A 496 -13.45 -24.18 18.22
N MET A 497 -14.39 -25.10 17.92
CA MET A 497 -14.15 -26.11 16.89
C MET A 497 -14.17 -25.48 15.50
N PRO A 498 -13.28 -25.90 14.58
CA PRO A 498 -13.22 -25.37 13.22
C PRO A 498 -14.48 -25.75 12.41
N ILE A 499 -14.80 -24.92 11.42
CA ILE A 499 -15.89 -25.16 10.47
C ILE A 499 -15.33 -25.93 9.28
N GLU A 500 -15.99 -27.03 8.89
CA GLU A 500 -15.61 -27.81 7.72
C GLU A 500 -16.64 -27.61 6.60
N PRO A 501 -16.37 -26.69 5.64
CA PRO A 501 -17.28 -26.47 4.53
C PRO A 501 -17.26 -27.66 3.55
N PRO A 502 -18.37 -27.92 2.82
CA PRO A 502 -18.47 -28.98 1.83
C PRO A 502 -17.43 -28.78 0.71
N VAL A 503 -16.66 -29.82 0.41
CA VAL A 503 -15.64 -29.79 -0.65
C VAL A 503 -16.27 -30.13 -2.00
N GLY A 504 -15.89 -29.39 -3.06
CA GLY A 504 -16.30 -29.67 -4.43
C GLY A 504 -17.78 -29.35 -4.76
N GLN A 505 -18.48 -28.65 -3.87
CA GLN A 505 -19.83 -28.15 -4.11
C GLN A 505 -19.82 -26.69 -4.56
N SER A 506 -20.92 -26.27 -5.20
CA SER A 506 -21.15 -24.90 -5.65
C SER A 506 -22.60 -24.54 -5.49
N SER A 507 -22.92 -23.31 -5.15
CA SER A 507 -24.29 -22.81 -5.10
C SER A 507 -24.95 -22.84 -6.49
N LEU A 508 -26.27 -22.75 -6.53
CA LEU A 508 -27.00 -22.59 -7.79
C LEU A 508 -26.54 -21.29 -8.49
N TYR A 509 -26.37 -20.23 -7.72
CA TYR A 509 -25.88 -18.95 -8.25
C TYR A 509 -24.50 -19.08 -8.92
N ALA A 510 -23.54 -19.74 -8.30
CA ALA A 510 -22.21 -19.92 -8.85
C ALA A 510 -22.24 -20.69 -10.18
N ARG A 511 -23.08 -21.75 -10.28
CA ARG A 511 -23.24 -22.50 -11.54
C ARG A 511 -23.83 -21.63 -12.65
N GLN A 512 -24.85 -20.82 -12.33
CA GLN A 512 -25.42 -19.86 -13.28
C GLN A 512 -24.44 -18.77 -13.70
N PHE A 513 -23.72 -18.20 -12.72
CA PHE A 513 -22.72 -17.16 -12.93
C PHE A 513 -21.58 -17.61 -13.86
N LYS A 514 -21.06 -18.83 -13.67
CA LYS A 514 -20.01 -19.40 -14.54
C LYS A 514 -20.47 -19.48 -16.00
N ASN A 515 -21.74 -19.77 -16.24
CA ASN A 515 -22.35 -19.90 -17.58
C ASN A 515 -22.84 -18.57 -18.17
N MET A 516 -22.72 -17.44 -17.46
CA MET A 516 -23.09 -16.13 -18.03
C MET A 516 -22.23 -15.79 -19.24
N ALA A 517 -22.87 -15.22 -20.26
CA ALA A 517 -22.18 -14.77 -21.45
C ALA A 517 -21.17 -13.63 -21.12
N ILE A 518 -19.99 -13.75 -21.68
CA ILE A 518 -18.93 -12.74 -21.65
C ILE A 518 -18.86 -12.01 -22.98
N ASN A 519 -18.28 -10.83 -23.01
CA ASN A 519 -17.96 -10.13 -24.24
C ASN A 519 -16.85 -10.85 -25.00
N LYS A 520 -16.66 -10.52 -26.28
CA LYS A 520 -15.56 -11.10 -27.07
C LYS A 520 -14.20 -10.77 -26.41
N VAL A 521 -13.39 -11.80 -26.19
CA VAL A 521 -12.03 -11.65 -25.70
C VAL A 521 -11.15 -11.14 -26.84
N GLU A 522 -10.48 -10.03 -26.61
CA GLU A 522 -9.42 -9.53 -27.49
C GLU A 522 -8.08 -9.76 -26.81
N GLU A 523 -7.26 -10.63 -27.38
CA GLU A 523 -5.89 -10.85 -26.88
C GLU A 523 -5.03 -9.67 -27.29
N LYS A 524 -4.63 -8.86 -26.32
CA LYS A 524 -3.69 -7.75 -26.51
C LYS A 524 -2.36 -8.15 -25.90
N PHE A 525 -1.29 -7.89 -26.63
CA PHE A 525 0.07 -8.17 -26.19
C PHE A 525 0.85 -6.86 -26.08
N VAL A 526 1.87 -6.86 -25.25
CA VAL A 526 2.77 -5.73 -25.13
C VAL A 526 3.56 -5.57 -26.43
N ASP A 527 3.41 -4.42 -27.06
CA ASP A 527 4.10 -4.10 -28.32
C ASP A 527 5.51 -3.55 -28.02
N TRP A 528 6.53 -4.38 -28.22
CA TRP A 528 7.92 -3.98 -28.01
C TRP A 528 8.40 -2.91 -28.98
N SER A 529 7.75 -2.74 -30.14
CA SER A 529 8.12 -1.69 -31.11
C SER A 529 7.86 -0.27 -30.60
N ARG A 530 7.07 -0.13 -29.53
CA ARG A 530 6.86 1.16 -28.83
C ARG A 530 8.12 1.65 -28.10
N VAL A 531 9.11 0.77 -27.88
CA VAL A 531 10.39 1.15 -27.28
C VAL A 531 11.44 1.27 -28.38
N GLN A 532 11.94 2.48 -28.58
CA GLN A 532 13.06 2.72 -29.49
C GLN A 532 14.37 2.62 -28.71
N GLU A 533 15.37 1.97 -29.32
CA GLU A 533 16.67 1.72 -28.69
C GLU A 533 17.79 2.28 -29.54
N ARG A 534 18.76 2.94 -28.88
CA ARG A 534 19.99 3.40 -29.54
C ARG A 534 21.16 3.45 -28.55
N LYS A 535 22.33 3.04 -29.01
CA LYS A 535 23.56 3.21 -28.23
C LYS A 535 23.98 4.66 -28.20
N LEU A 536 24.39 5.18 -27.03
CA LEU A 536 25.15 6.42 -26.92
C LEU A 536 26.66 6.16 -27.06
N ASN A 537 27.14 5.04 -26.54
CA ASN A 537 28.47 4.49 -26.69
C ASN A 537 28.42 2.95 -26.51
N ASP A 538 29.55 2.28 -26.44
CA ASP A 538 29.61 0.81 -26.34
C ASP A 538 29.05 0.27 -25.01
N TYR A 539 28.91 1.10 -23.99
CA TYR A 539 28.48 0.72 -22.64
C TYR A 539 27.18 1.39 -22.18
N SER A 540 26.65 2.33 -22.94
CA SER A 540 25.44 3.08 -22.57
C SER A 540 24.37 2.98 -23.65
N HIS A 541 23.22 2.45 -23.27
CA HIS A 541 22.07 2.23 -24.15
C HIS A 541 20.89 3.11 -23.75
N VAL A 542 20.31 3.85 -24.70
CA VAL A 542 19.08 4.60 -24.52
C VAL A 542 17.89 3.76 -24.93
N TYR A 543 16.91 3.69 -24.05
CA TYR A 543 15.59 3.12 -24.27
C TYR A 543 14.57 4.25 -24.16
N TYR A 544 13.90 4.53 -25.24
CA TYR A 544 12.90 5.60 -25.31
C TYR A 544 11.49 5.03 -25.43
N THR A 545 10.57 5.55 -24.63
CA THR A 545 9.14 5.28 -24.72
C THR A 545 8.38 6.59 -24.80
N ARG A 546 7.50 6.74 -25.80
CA ARG A 546 6.62 7.91 -25.88
C ARG A 546 5.50 7.78 -24.84
N ASN A 547 5.37 8.80 -23.99
CA ASN A 547 4.21 9.01 -23.12
C ASN A 547 3.30 10.07 -23.74
N GLU A 548 2.01 9.78 -23.91
CA GLU A 548 1.05 10.71 -24.52
C GLU A 548 0.11 11.35 -23.50
N GLU A 549 0.25 11.02 -22.21
CA GLU A 549 -0.70 11.44 -21.17
C GLU A 549 -0.41 12.86 -20.65
N ASN A 550 0.86 13.27 -20.56
CA ASN A 550 1.28 14.60 -20.10
C ASN A 550 2.75 14.90 -20.46
N GLU A 551 3.15 16.17 -20.31
CA GLU A 551 4.49 16.68 -20.66
C GLU A 551 5.52 16.47 -19.53
N VAL A 552 5.28 15.62 -18.54
CA VAL A 552 6.25 15.29 -17.51
C VAL A 552 7.14 14.16 -18.00
N PHE A 553 8.46 14.42 -18.11
CA PHE A 553 9.40 13.36 -18.46
C PHE A 553 9.85 12.58 -17.22
N THR A 554 10.24 11.35 -17.43
CA THR A 554 11.02 10.53 -16.49
C THR A 554 12.27 10.05 -17.22
N LEU A 555 13.44 10.34 -16.66
CA LEU A 555 14.73 9.87 -17.11
C LEU A 555 15.37 9.06 -15.98
N LEU A 556 15.66 7.79 -16.22
CA LEU A 556 16.35 6.90 -15.29
C LEU A 556 17.68 6.47 -15.89
N LEU A 557 18.76 6.75 -15.18
CA LEU A 557 20.09 6.19 -15.45
C LEU A 557 20.29 5.02 -14.49
N LYS A 558 20.51 3.83 -15.02
CA LYS A 558 20.70 2.60 -14.25
C LYS A 558 22.08 2.03 -14.56
N TYR A 559 23.02 2.20 -13.62
CA TYR A 559 24.37 1.69 -13.75
C TYR A 559 24.47 0.26 -13.22
N GLY A 560 25.18 -0.61 -13.93
CA GLY A 560 25.27 -2.04 -13.65
C GLY A 560 26.22 -2.41 -12.52
N VAL A 561 26.15 -1.73 -11.38
CA VAL A 561 26.91 -2.02 -10.17
C VAL A 561 26.17 -1.50 -8.94
N GLY A 562 26.20 -2.27 -7.85
CA GLY A 562 25.52 -1.94 -6.61
C GLY A 562 26.39 -2.12 -5.36
N SER A 563 25.74 -2.16 -4.19
CA SER A 563 26.41 -2.23 -2.88
C SER A 563 27.11 -3.56 -2.62
N GLU A 564 26.76 -4.64 -3.31
CA GLU A 564 27.50 -5.91 -3.22
C GLU A 564 28.95 -5.78 -3.71
N ILE A 565 29.21 -4.86 -4.65
CA ILE A 565 30.58 -4.56 -5.14
C ILE A 565 31.20 -3.37 -4.38
N PHE A 566 30.41 -2.35 -4.08
CA PHE A 566 30.81 -1.18 -3.32
C PHE A 566 29.97 -1.03 -2.06
N PRO A 567 30.34 -1.64 -0.92
CA PRO A 567 29.49 -1.69 0.29
C PRO A 567 29.07 -0.33 0.87
N ARG A 568 29.74 0.76 0.47
CA ARG A 568 29.42 2.13 0.86
C ARG A 568 28.48 2.86 -0.12
N LEU A 569 28.12 2.22 -1.25
CA LEU A 569 27.41 2.89 -2.34
C LEU A 569 26.02 3.40 -1.94
N GLU A 570 25.30 2.68 -1.11
CA GLU A 570 24.00 3.13 -0.61
C GLU A 570 24.09 4.40 0.25
N TYR A 571 25.14 4.48 1.09
CA TYR A 571 25.41 5.68 1.89
C TYR A 571 25.86 6.84 1.01
N ALA A 572 26.69 6.57 -0.01
CA ALA A 572 27.12 7.56 -0.98
C ALA A 572 25.93 8.08 -1.81
N ALA A 573 25.07 7.21 -2.30
CA ALA A 573 23.84 7.56 -3.02
C ALA A 573 22.89 8.41 -2.15
N SER A 574 22.72 8.03 -0.88
CA SER A 574 21.93 8.80 0.08
C SER A 574 22.46 10.23 0.28
N LEU A 575 23.79 10.40 0.37
CA LEU A 575 24.41 11.74 0.46
C LEU A 575 24.26 12.53 -0.84
N MET A 576 24.32 11.86 -2.00
CA MET A 576 24.12 12.53 -3.30
C MET A 576 22.76 13.22 -3.41
N ASN A 577 21.74 12.73 -2.73
CA ASN A 577 20.43 13.40 -2.69
C ASN A 577 20.48 14.79 -2.06
N ASN A 578 21.49 15.07 -1.26
CA ASN A 578 21.72 16.36 -0.62
C ASN A 578 23.08 16.98 -1.03
N ALA A 579 23.66 16.56 -2.16
CA ALA A 579 24.88 17.13 -2.68
C ALA A 579 24.62 18.44 -3.41
N GLY A 580 25.53 19.41 -3.27
CA GLY A 580 25.66 20.56 -4.14
C GLY A 580 26.56 20.27 -5.35
N ILE A 581 27.08 21.34 -5.99
CA ILE A 581 28.04 21.26 -7.09
C ILE A 581 29.30 22.06 -6.70
N MET A 582 30.45 21.42 -6.70
CA MET A 582 31.73 22.08 -6.35
C MET A 582 31.95 23.33 -7.20
N GLY A 583 32.28 24.46 -6.54
CA GLY A 583 32.56 25.72 -7.18
C GLY A 583 31.36 26.46 -7.79
N SER A 584 30.12 25.96 -7.58
CA SER A 584 28.91 26.55 -8.18
C SER A 584 27.75 26.67 -7.21
N PHE A 585 27.30 25.57 -6.62
CA PHE A 585 26.09 25.54 -5.82
C PHE A 585 26.30 24.82 -4.50
N GLU A 586 25.86 25.44 -3.40
CA GLU A 586 25.65 24.75 -2.15
C GLU A 586 24.50 23.72 -2.29
N PRO A 587 24.38 22.73 -1.39
CA PRO A 587 23.31 21.72 -1.47
C PRO A 587 21.92 22.31 -1.59
N GLN A 588 21.58 23.29 -0.77
CA GLN A 588 20.28 23.96 -0.81
C GLN A 588 20.08 24.74 -2.11
N GLU A 589 21.10 25.45 -2.61
CA GLU A 589 21.03 26.21 -3.86
C GLU A 589 20.77 25.31 -5.07
N LEU A 590 21.37 24.10 -5.11
CA LEU A 590 21.10 23.15 -6.20
C LEU A 590 19.65 22.66 -6.16
N LYS A 591 19.09 22.40 -4.98
CA LYS A 591 17.68 22.04 -4.82
C LYS A 591 16.76 23.16 -5.33
N GLU A 592 17.10 24.40 -5.03
CA GLU A 592 16.38 25.57 -5.49
C GLU A 592 16.44 25.71 -7.02
N GLU A 593 17.61 25.54 -7.64
CA GLU A 593 17.75 25.59 -9.10
C GLU A 593 16.98 24.47 -9.81
N LEU A 594 17.04 23.23 -9.31
CA LEU A 594 16.22 22.14 -9.81
C LEU A 594 14.71 22.43 -9.63
N SER A 595 14.33 22.98 -8.49
CA SER A 595 12.94 23.34 -8.22
C SER A 595 12.42 24.44 -9.14
N LYS A 596 13.24 25.46 -9.47
CA LYS A 596 12.90 26.50 -10.47
C LYS A 596 12.66 25.91 -11.87
N LEU A 597 13.32 24.80 -12.19
CA LEU A 597 13.09 24.02 -13.41
C LEU A 597 11.91 23.05 -13.29
N ASN A 598 11.22 23.02 -12.16
CA ASN A 598 10.22 21.98 -11.82
C ASN A 598 10.77 20.57 -11.97
N ALA A 599 12.05 20.38 -11.71
CA ALA A 599 12.73 19.10 -11.79
C ALA A 599 13.09 18.57 -10.40
N THR A 600 13.08 17.25 -10.27
CA THR A 600 13.55 16.54 -9.08
C THR A 600 14.56 15.48 -9.49
N CYS A 601 15.61 15.34 -8.69
CA CYS A 601 16.64 14.32 -8.89
C CYS A 601 16.71 13.44 -7.64
N VAL A 602 16.72 12.12 -7.82
CA VAL A 602 16.88 11.12 -6.77
C VAL A 602 17.98 10.16 -7.17
N VAL A 603 18.92 9.93 -6.26
CA VAL A 603 20.01 8.95 -6.40
C VAL A 603 19.78 7.86 -5.38
N ASP A 604 19.78 6.60 -5.82
CA ASP A 604 19.54 5.43 -4.98
C ASP A 604 20.45 4.27 -5.41
N ALA A 605 20.71 3.32 -4.53
CA ALA A 605 21.46 2.13 -4.85
C ALA A 605 20.89 0.92 -4.10
N ASP A 606 20.95 -0.23 -4.76
CA ASP A 606 20.66 -1.53 -4.16
C ASP A 606 21.90 -2.45 -4.30
N ASP A 607 21.75 -3.71 -3.95
CA ASP A 607 22.81 -4.70 -4.08
C ASP A 607 23.41 -4.77 -5.48
N SER A 608 22.60 -4.53 -6.50
CA SER A 608 22.94 -4.77 -7.91
C SER A 608 23.19 -3.51 -8.73
N TYR A 609 22.53 -2.39 -8.42
CA TYR A 609 22.49 -1.23 -9.31
C TYR A 609 22.63 0.10 -8.55
N LEU A 610 23.22 1.09 -9.23
CA LEU A 610 23.06 2.50 -8.88
C LEU A 610 22.02 3.12 -9.82
N TYR A 611 21.05 3.81 -9.24
CA TYR A 611 19.96 4.48 -9.95
C TYR A 611 20.06 5.98 -9.79
N VAL A 612 19.85 6.71 -10.90
CA VAL A 612 19.71 8.17 -10.89
C VAL A 612 18.44 8.53 -11.65
N THR A 613 17.43 9.00 -10.95
CA THR A 613 16.13 9.36 -11.53
C THR A 613 15.97 10.88 -11.58
N LEU A 614 15.74 11.42 -12.78
CA LEU A 614 15.42 12.82 -13.02
C LEU A 614 13.99 12.91 -13.56
N ARG A 615 13.15 13.75 -12.95
CA ARG A 615 11.77 14.02 -13.39
C ARG A 615 11.53 15.51 -13.49
N GLY A 616 10.74 15.93 -14.45
CA GLY A 616 10.40 17.34 -14.62
C GLY A 616 9.54 17.57 -15.85
N TYR A 617 9.19 18.82 -16.13
CA TYR A 617 8.55 19.16 -17.40
C TYR A 617 9.57 19.19 -18.53
N GLU A 618 9.19 18.75 -19.71
CA GLU A 618 10.07 18.54 -20.88
C GLU A 618 10.75 19.81 -21.39
N ASN A 619 10.15 20.98 -21.20
CA ASN A 619 10.76 22.27 -21.54
C ASN A 619 12.06 22.55 -20.78
N ALA A 620 12.29 21.90 -19.64
CA ALA A 620 13.49 22.02 -18.82
C ALA A 620 14.47 20.84 -18.96
N LEU A 621 14.18 19.84 -19.79
CA LEU A 621 14.97 18.60 -19.91
C LEU A 621 16.47 18.85 -20.06
N GLN A 622 16.87 19.70 -21.01
CA GLN A 622 18.28 19.96 -21.28
C GLN A 622 19.01 20.60 -20.08
N GLN A 623 18.39 21.61 -19.46
CA GLN A 623 18.96 22.32 -18.33
C GLN A 623 19.05 21.41 -17.09
N ALA A 624 18.02 20.62 -16.84
CA ALA A 624 18.00 19.65 -15.74
C ALA A 624 19.08 18.56 -15.94
N CYS A 625 19.27 18.04 -17.16
CA CYS A 625 20.35 17.11 -17.49
C CYS A 625 21.73 17.73 -17.28
N GLN A 626 21.93 19.01 -17.61
CA GLN A 626 23.20 19.71 -17.39
C GLN A 626 23.52 19.88 -15.89
N LEU A 627 22.51 20.21 -15.06
CA LEU A 627 22.68 20.27 -13.60
C LEU A 627 23.00 18.89 -13.03
N LEU A 628 22.27 17.86 -13.42
CA LEU A 628 22.52 16.47 -13.02
C LEU A 628 23.95 16.05 -13.37
N THR A 629 24.40 16.31 -14.60
CA THR A 629 25.76 16.01 -15.05
C THR A 629 26.82 16.63 -14.16
N ARG A 630 26.65 17.92 -13.87
CA ARG A 630 27.60 18.63 -13.00
C ARG A 630 27.58 18.10 -11.57
N GLN A 631 26.42 17.74 -11.04
CA GLN A 631 26.28 17.12 -9.73
C GLN A 631 27.00 15.77 -9.68
N LEU A 632 26.81 14.91 -10.68
CA LEU A 632 27.45 13.58 -10.71
C LEU A 632 28.98 13.65 -10.87
N LEU A 633 29.49 14.60 -11.69
CA LEU A 633 30.91 14.73 -11.95
C LEU A 633 31.66 15.49 -10.84
N MET A 634 31.02 16.46 -10.21
CA MET A 634 31.63 17.34 -9.22
C MET A 634 30.72 17.53 -7.99
N PRO A 635 30.35 16.45 -7.29
CA PRO A 635 29.47 16.56 -6.14
C PRO A 635 30.15 17.34 -5.01
N LYS A 636 29.42 18.28 -4.42
CA LYS A 636 29.79 18.94 -3.18
C LYS A 636 29.05 18.28 -2.02
N LEU A 637 29.71 17.34 -1.38
CA LEU A 637 29.22 16.70 -0.16
C LEU A 637 29.59 17.53 1.08
N ASP A 638 28.83 17.46 2.14
CA ASP A 638 29.02 18.24 3.37
C ASP A 638 29.15 17.29 4.58
N GLU A 639 30.11 17.58 5.46
CA GLU A 639 30.39 16.83 6.69
C GLU A 639 29.19 16.82 7.65
N ARG A 640 28.41 17.87 7.71
CA ARG A 640 27.21 17.93 8.56
C ARG A 640 26.16 16.95 8.07
N GLN A 641 26.01 16.83 6.75
CA GLN A 641 25.09 15.87 6.14
C GLN A 641 25.56 14.42 6.35
N LEU A 642 26.87 14.16 6.31
CA LEU A 642 27.43 12.86 6.66
C LEU A 642 27.09 12.52 8.12
N LYS A 643 27.25 13.46 9.06
CA LYS A 643 26.89 13.28 10.47
C LYS A 643 25.38 13.08 10.66
N SER A 644 24.55 13.74 9.88
CA SER A 644 23.10 13.53 9.86
C SER A 644 22.74 12.14 9.33
N LEU A 645 23.39 11.68 8.26
CA LEU A 645 23.24 10.33 7.71
C LEU A 645 23.62 9.26 8.74
N GLU A 646 24.80 9.41 9.39
CA GLU A 646 25.22 8.51 10.48
C GLU A 646 24.16 8.43 11.59
N GLY A 647 23.65 9.59 12.04
CA GLY A 647 22.61 9.68 13.06
C GLY A 647 21.31 8.98 12.61
N ASN A 648 20.89 9.16 11.35
CA ASN A 648 19.71 8.53 10.78
C ASN A 648 19.84 7.00 10.70
N VAL A 649 20.99 6.50 10.26
CA VAL A 649 21.27 5.06 10.17
C VAL A 649 21.30 4.43 11.57
N ILE A 650 22.01 5.01 12.53
CA ILE A 650 22.08 4.54 13.91
C ILE A 650 20.67 4.53 14.53
N SER A 651 19.91 5.60 14.33
CA SER A 651 18.56 5.73 14.82
C SER A 651 17.61 4.69 14.20
N GLY A 652 17.74 4.47 12.89
CA GLY A 652 17.01 3.41 12.17
C GLY A 652 17.30 2.02 12.73
N ARG A 653 18.57 1.72 13.07
CA ARG A 653 18.98 0.45 13.70
C ARG A 653 18.36 0.26 15.08
N ILE A 654 18.28 1.32 15.89
CA ILE A 654 17.60 1.28 17.20
C ILE A 654 16.12 0.95 17.00
N THR A 655 15.45 1.65 16.06
CA THR A 655 14.03 1.41 15.75
C THR A 655 13.79 -0.02 15.26
N ARG A 656 14.69 -0.54 14.43
CA ARG A 656 14.62 -1.89 13.87
C ARG A 656 14.59 -2.96 14.95
N LYS A 657 15.42 -2.84 15.96
CA LYS A 657 15.48 -3.77 17.09
C LYS A 657 14.23 -3.76 17.98
N GLU A 658 13.45 -2.72 17.89
CA GLU A 658 12.25 -2.55 18.72
C GLU A 658 10.95 -2.86 17.98
N ASN A 659 10.99 -2.76 16.67
CA ASN A 659 9.85 -3.07 15.83
C ASN A 659 9.82 -4.57 15.52
N VAL A 660 8.82 -5.26 16.08
CA VAL A 660 8.63 -6.70 15.91
C VAL A 660 8.63 -7.13 14.44
N ASN A 661 8.03 -6.32 13.55
CA ASN A 661 7.96 -6.62 12.12
C ASN A 661 9.33 -6.51 11.43
N LEU A 662 10.15 -5.51 11.80
CA LEU A 662 11.51 -5.35 11.25
C LEU A 662 12.46 -6.43 11.78
N LEU A 663 12.32 -6.84 13.06
CA LEU A 663 13.04 -8.00 13.58
C LEU A 663 12.64 -9.29 12.90
N ALA A 664 11.36 -9.45 12.59
CA ALA A 664 10.85 -10.62 11.89
C ALA A 664 11.38 -10.66 10.44
N ASP A 665 11.50 -9.51 9.76
CA ASP A 665 12.12 -9.44 8.44
C ASP A 665 13.61 -9.81 8.50
N ALA A 666 14.35 -9.32 9.49
CA ALA A 666 15.75 -9.71 9.71
C ALA A 666 15.89 -11.24 9.96
N LEU A 667 14.95 -11.85 10.70
CA LEU A 667 14.89 -13.30 10.87
C LEU A 667 14.62 -14.01 9.53
N ARG A 668 13.68 -13.50 8.72
CA ARG A 668 13.36 -14.02 7.39
C ARG A 668 14.58 -14.00 6.48
N GLN A 669 15.28 -12.88 6.42
CA GLN A 669 16.51 -12.72 5.66
C GLN A 669 17.59 -13.71 6.15
N TYR A 670 17.75 -13.84 7.47
CA TYR A 670 18.75 -14.73 8.06
C TYR A 670 18.48 -16.21 7.76
N ILE A 671 17.22 -16.66 7.79
CA ILE A 671 16.91 -18.06 7.45
C ILE A 671 17.10 -18.38 5.98
N MET A 672 17.10 -17.40 5.09
CA MET A 672 17.32 -17.57 3.65
C MET A 672 18.79 -17.43 3.27
N TYR A 673 19.51 -16.47 3.83
CA TYR A 673 20.86 -16.07 3.39
C TYR A 673 21.94 -16.23 4.46
N GLY A 674 21.59 -16.49 5.72
CA GLY A 674 22.55 -16.63 6.83
C GLY A 674 23.38 -15.37 7.03
N ASP A 675 24.71 -15.56 7.02
CA ASP A 675 25.64 -14.44 7.18
C ASP A 675 25.76 -13.55 5.91
N LYS A 676 25.08 -13.91 4.80
CA LYS A 676 24.96 -13.09 3.57
C LYS A 676 23.68 -12.28 3.53
N SER A 677 22.86 -12.26 4.61
CA SER A 677 21.67 -11.42 4.69
C SER A 677 22.05 -9.93 4.65
N ASP A 678 21.17 -9.10 4.10
CA ASP A 678 21.40 -7.65 3.97
C ASP A 678 21.75 -7.02 5.33
N TYR A 679 21.08 -7.44 6.40
CA TYR A 679 21.34 -6.95 7.75
C TYR A 679 22.72 -7.34 8.32
N LYS A 680 23.34 -8.37 7.75
CA LYS A 680 24.69 -8.80 8.13
C LYS A 680 25.78 -8.18 7.27
N SER A 681 25.43 -7.75 6.06
CA SER A 681 26.36 -7.09 5.13
C SER A 681 26.42 -5.57 5.33
N GLU A 682 25.51 -4.98 6.13
CA GLU A 682 25.62 -3.56 6.49
C GLU A 682 26.96 -3.22 7.18
N LEU A 683 27.46 -2.00 6.98
CA LEU A 683 28.61 -1.48 7.72
C LEU A 683 28.34 -1.55 9.24
N THR A 684 29.33 -1.88 10.03
CA THR A 684 29.24 -1.77 11.50
C THR A 684 29.07 -0.31 11.93
N ASP A 685 28.64 -0.05 13.16
CA ASP A 685 28.55 1.33 13.68
C ASP A 685 29.91 2.04 13.67
N LYS A 686 30.99 1.29 13.88
CA LYS A 686 32.35 1.81 13.80
C LYS A 686 32.72 2.23 12.37
N GLU A 687 32.55 1.32 11.40
CA GLU A 687 32.81 1.60 9.99
C GLU A 687 31.93 2.77 9.48
N LEU A 688 30.67 2.87 9.95
CA LEU A 688 29.80 3.99 9.63
C LEU A 688 30.35 5.33 10.12
N THR A 689 30.88 5.39 11.34
CA THR A 689 31.46 6.61 11.91
C THR A 689 32.87 6.95 11.37
N GLU A 690 33.53 6.00 10.70
CA GLU A 690 34.80 6.17 10.01
C GLU A 690 34.64 6.57 8.53
N LEU A 691 33.39 6.64 8.01
CA LEU A 691 33.13 7.10 6.65
C LEU A 691 33.68 8.50 6.42
N ASN A 692 34.20 8.73 5.23
CA ASN A 692 34.66 10.04 4.82
C ASN A 692 34.18 10.42 3.40
N LEU A 693 34.03 11.71 3.16
CA LEU A 693 33.46 12.24 1.93
C LEU A 693 34.27 11.87 0.67
N SER A 694 35.59 11.75 0.79
CA SER A 694 36.45 11.41 -0.36
C SER A 694 36.20 9.97 -0.86
N GLU A 695 36.04 9.02 0.06
CA GLU A 695 35.77 7.62 -0.29
C GLU A 695 34.36 7.49 -0.89
N LEU A 696 33.36 8.17 -0.31
CA LEU A 696 31.98 8.15 -0.80
C LEU A 696 31.88 8.78 -2.21
N THR A 697 32.54 9.91 -2.44
CA THR A 697 32.64 10.51 -3.78
C THR A 697 33.36 9.57 -4.76
N GLY A 698 34.42 8.91 -4.30
CA GLY A 698 35.18 7.95 -5.10
C GLY A 698 34.31 6.73 -5.49
N ASP A 699 33.42 6.27 -4.62
CA ASP A 699 32.51 5.16 -4.92
C ASP A 699 31.47 5.55 -5.99
N ILE A 700 30.89 6.74 -5.93
CA ILE A 700 30.00 7.28 -6.99
C ILE A 700 30.74 7.37 -8.33
N ASN A 701 31.94 7.97 -8.35
CA ASN A 701 32.73 8.11 -9.58
C ASN A 701 33.09 6.74 -10.20
N ARG A 702 33.39 5.74 -9.36
CA ARG A 702 33.63 4.38 -9.83
C ARG A 702 32.37 3.69 -10.34
N ALA A 703 31.24 3.91 -9.67
CA ALA A 703 29.97 3.28 -10.05
C ALA A 703 29.43 3.84 -11.39
N THR A 704 29.56 5.15 -11.62
CA THR A 704 29.15 5.78 -12.89
C THR A 704 30.04 5.40 -14.10
N ALA A 705 31.19 4.74 -13.88
CA ALA A 705 32.03 4.17 -14.94
C ALA A 705 31.57 2.78 -15.43
N TYR A 706 30.52 2.21 -14.83
CA TYR A 706 29.96 0.94 -15.29
C TYR A 706 28.96 1.14 -16.43
N ALA A 707 28.71 0.06 -17.19
CA ALA A 707 27.71 0.04 -18.24
C ALA A 707 26.33 0.47 -17.70
N SER A 708 25.59 1.26 -18.49
CA SER A 708 24.33 1.84 -18.07
C SER A 708 23.19 1.65 -19.06
N GLU A 709 22.01 1.46 -18.53
CA GLU A 709 20.73 1.56 -19.22
C GLU A 709 20.14 2.95 -18.92
N ILE A 710 19.74 3.67 -19.98
CA ILE A 710 19.17 5.02 -19.87
C ILE A 710 17.73 4.93 -20.37
N HIS A 711 16.76 5.00 -19.46
CA HIS A 711 15.35 4.90 -19.78
C HIS A 711 14.69 6.26 -19.77
N TYR A 712 14.10 6.67 -20.90
CA TYR A 712 13.37 7.91 -21.03
C TYR A 712 11.91 7.66 -21.39
N SER A 713 11.01 8.35 -20.72
CA SER A 713 9.60 8.41 -21.05
C SER A 713 9.09 9.85 -21.04
N GLY A 714 8.46 10.30 -22.12
CA GLY A 714 7.91 11.64 -22.29
C GLY A 714 7.30 11.85 -23.67
N THR A 715 6.86 13.08 -23.98
CA THR A 715 6.17 13.44 -25.23
C THR A 715 7.12 13.88 -26.36
N LEU A 716 8.34 14.32 -26.01
CA LEU A 716 9.31 14.81 -27.00
C LEU A 716 9.69 13.73 -28.02
N PRO A 717 9.93 14.09 -29.28
CA PRO A 717 10.42 13.13 -30.28
C PRO A 717 11.77 12.50 -29.88
N PHE A 718 11.96 11.23 -30.22
CA PHE A 718 13.17 10.48 -29.87
C PHE A 718 14.47 11.16 -30.28
N GLU A 719 14.55 11.70 -31.50
CA GLU A 719 15.74 12.39 -31.99
C GLU A 719 16.11 13.61 -31.13
N THR A 720 15.11 14.39 -30.70
CA THR A 720 15.31 15.52 -29.79
C THR A 720 15.87 15.04 -28.45
N VAL A 721 15.25 14.02 -27.87
CA VAL A 721 15.70 13.42 -26.61
C VAL A 721 17.12 12.88 -26.74
N TYR A 722 17.40 12.09 -27.78
CA TYR A 722 18.72 11.52 -28.04
C TYR A 722 19.80 12.59 -28.16
N GLN A 723 19.52 13.69 -28.88
CA GLN A 723 20.44 14.80 -28.99
C GLN A 723 20.71 15.49 -27.64
N VAL A 724 19.67 15.72 -26.84
CA VAL A 724 19.83 16.29 -25.51
C VAL A 724 20.68 15.38 -24.62
N LEU A 725 20.35 14.07 -24.58
CA LEU A 725 21.07 13.10 -23.75
C LEU A 725 22.55 12.99 -24.18
N SER A 726 22.82 12.95 -25.50
CA SER A 726 24.19 12.83 -26.03
C SER A 726 25.07 14.05 -25.76
N THR A 727 24.48 15.24 -25.58
CA THR A 727 25.21 16.49 -25.36
C THR A 727 25.24 16.96 -23.91
N SER A 728 24.29 16.47 -23.08
CA SER A 728 24.07 17.02 -21.74
C SER A 728 24.25 16.00 -20.60
N LEU A 729 24.28 14.69 -20.90
CA LEU A 729 24.62 13.70 -19.87
C LEU A 729 26.13 13.49 -19.77
N PRO A 730 26.65 13.11 -18.59
CA PRO A 730 28.01 12.68 -18.45
C PRO A 730 28.18 11.34 -19.17
N LEU A 731 28.56 11.38 -20.40
CA LEU A 731 29.04 10.23 -21.12
C LEU A 731 30.44 9.88 -20.59
N VAL A 732 30.54 9.47 -19.36
CA VAL A 732 31.67 8.71 -18.90
C VAL A 732 31.68 7.48 -19.80
N ALA A 733 32.68 7.38 -20.66
CA ALA A 733 32.89 6.15 -21.43
C ALA A 733 32.92 5.02 -20.40
N GLY A 734 31.87 4.20 -20.39
CA GLY A 734 31.82 3.08 -19.47
C GLY A 734 33.04 2.24 -19.75
N GLU A 735 33.94 2.16 -18.81
CA GLU A 735 35.16 1.38 -18.95
C GLU A 735 34.94 -0.06 -18.53
N LYS A 736 33.79 -0.34 -17.88
CA LYS A 736 33.52 -1.65 -17.26
C LYS A 736 32.21 -2.24 -17.71
N GLN A 737 32.21 -3.52 -17.97
CA GLN A 737 31.02 -4.33 -18.19
C GLN A 737 30.13 -4.29 -16.91
N SER A 738 28.81 -4.50 -17.10
CA SER A 738 27.91 -4.64 -15.96
C SER A 738 28.33 -5.85 -15.10
N SER A 739 28.39 -5.65 -13.79
CA SER A 739 28.55 -6.73 -12.80
C SER A 739 27.20 -7.26 -12.30
N SER A 740 26.11 -6.73 -12.82
CA SER A 740 24.74 -6.92 -12.31
C SER A 740 23.84 -7.62 -13.32
N PRO A 741 22.76 -8.29 -12.86
CA PRO A 741 22.36 -8.39 -11.43
C PRO A 741 23.24 -9.36 -10.62
N VAL A 742 23.43 -9.06 -9.35
CA VAL A 742 24.11 -9.94 -8.39
C VAL A 742 23.11 -10.93 -7.83
N MET A 743 23.49 -12.20 -7.77
CA MET A 743 22.69 -13.27 -7.16
C MET A 743 23.36 -13.75 -5.89
N LYS A 744 22.67 -13.58 -4.73
CA LYS A 744 23.14 -14.07 -3.44
C LYS A 744 22.87 -15.57 -3.31
N ASP A 745 23.87 -16.32 -2.83
CA ASP A 745 23.68 -17.74 -2.50
C ASP A 745 22.73 -17.89 -1.30
N MET A 746 21.80 -18.81 -1.43
CA MET A 746 20.83 -19.13 -0.39
C MET A 746 21.28 -20.33 0.45
N ILE A 747 20.82 -20.40 1.70
CA ILE A 747 21.07 -21.55 2.58
C ILE A 747 20.37 -22.79 2.02
N SER A 748 21.12 -23.91 1.96
CA SER A 748 20.59 -25.24 1.64
C SER A 748 20.65 -26.14 2.89
N PRO A 749 19.55 -26.32 3.63
CA PRO A 749 19.55 -27.15 4.83
C PRO A 749 19.66 -28.64 4.49
N MET A 750 20.32 -29.40 5.37
CA MET A 750 20.41 -30.87 5.27
C MET A 750 19.26 -31.57 5.99
N GLU A 751 18.64 -30.90 6.95
CA GLU A 751 17.54 -31.38 7.79
C GLU A 751 16.60 -30.25 8.16
N ASN A 752 15.37 -30.57 8.57
CA ASN A 752 14.44 -29.56 9.05
C ASN A 752 15.03 -28.80 10.25
N THR A 753 15.02 -27.48 10.17
CA THR A 753 15.63 -26.64 11.20
C THR A 753 14.65 -25.53 11.62
N VAL A 754 14.50 -25.33 12.92
CA VAL A 754 13.67 -24.26 13.48
C VAL A 754 14.58 -23.22 14.14
N TYR A 755 14.58 -22.01 13.63
CA TYR A 755 15.23 -20.87 14.27
C TYR A 755 14.22 -20.14 15.15
N PHE A 756 14.42 -20.14 16.46
CA PHE A 756 13.55 -19.46 17.40
C PHE A 756 14.20 -18.16 17.91
N LEU A 757 13.62 -17.02 17.59
CA LEU A 757 13.98 -15.70 18.07
C LEU A 757 12.98 -15.26 19.16
N PRO A 758 13.33 -15.35 20.45
CA PRO A 758 12.44 -14.98 21.54
C PRO A 758 12.29 -13.45 21.62
N ASN A 759 11.05 -12.99 21.64
CA ASN A 759 10.72 -11.59 21.85
C ASN A 759 9.53 -11.47 22.83
N SER A 760 9.80 -10.98 24.06
CA SER A 760 8.78 -10.87 25.11
C SER A 760 7.76 -9.75 24.88
N ASP A 761 8.03 -8.86 23.95
CA ASP A 761 7.16 -7.73 23.60
C ASP A 761 6.22 -8.07 22.44
N ALA A 762 6.49 -9.17 21.70
CA ALA A 762 5.64 -9.62 20.60
C ALA A 762 4.27 -10.08 21.11
N ARG A 763 3.20 -9.49 20.59
CA ARG A 763 1.82 -9.90 20.84
C ARG A 763 1.39 -11.02 19.93
N GLN A 764 1.94 -11.02 18.72
CA GLN A 764 1.75 -12.01 17.67
C GLN A 764 3.08 -12.72 17.38
N SER A 765 3.03 -14.01 17.05
CA SER A 765 4.17 -14.73 16.49
C SER A 765 4.24 -14.46 15.00
N GLN A 766 5.45 -14.20 14.51
CA GLN A 766 5.78 -14.09 13.09
C GLN A 766 6.54 -15.37 12.70
N ILE A 767 5.96 -16.16 11.80
CA ILE A 767 6.49 -17.47 11.43
C ILE A 767 6.76 -17.49 9.94
N TYR A 768 7.97 -17.83 9.56
CA TYR A 768 8.44 -17.94 8.18
C TYR A 768 8.83 -19.37 7.86
N PHE A 769 8.52 -19.80 6.64
CA PHE A 769 8.92 -21.09 6.09
C PHE A 769 9.78 -20.86 4.86
N TYR A 770 10.88 -21.56 4.75
CA TYR A 770 11.78 -21.48 3.61
C TYR A 770 12.20 -22.89 3.16
N ILE A 771 12.07 -23.14 1.83
CA ILE A 771 12.53 -24.37 1.18
C ILE A 771 13.36 -23.96 -0.03
N PRO A 772 14.67 -24.28 -0.08
CA PRO A 772 15.45 -24.09 -1.29
C PRO A 772 15.00 -25.08 -2.34
N MET A 773 14.90 -24.60 -3.57
CA MET A 773 14.52 -25.39 -4.75
C MET A 773 15.69 -25.41 -5.74
N GLY A 774 15.55 -26.02 -6.88
CA GLY A 774 16.57 -26.01 -7.93
C GLY A 774 16.71 -24.67 -8.66
N ASP A 775 17.57 -24.64 -9.67
CA ASP A 775 17.78 -23.48 -10.52
C ASP A 775 16.50 -23.10 -11.28
N TYR A 776 16.36 -21.83 -11.57
CA TYR A 776 15.22 -21.32 -12.32
C TYR A 776 15.15 -21.96 -13.72
N ASN A 777 13.98 -22.50 -14.02
CA ASN A 777 13.65 -23.03 -15.34
C ASN A 777 12.44 -22.27 -15.91
N ARG A 778 12.65 -21.52 -16.98
CA ARG A 778 11.61 -20.73 -17.64
C ARG A 778 10.45 -21.60 -18.16
N GLU A 779 10.72 -22.85 -18.61
CA GLU A 779 9.69 -23.75 -19.12
C GLU A 779 8.72 -24.22 -18.01
N GLU A 780 9.15 -24.18 -16.75
CA GLU A 780 8.32 -24.49 -15.60
C GLU A 780 7.57 -23.27 -15.05
N ASN A 781 7.74 -22.06 -15.63
CA ASN A 781 7.17 -20.84 -15.11
C ASN A 781 5.65 -20.92 -14.95
N VAL A 782 4.93 -21.39 -15.98
CA VAL A 782 3.46 -21.52 -15.95
C VAL A 782 3.02 -22.51 -14.87
N ARG A 783 3.74 -23.63 -14.66
CA ARG A 783 3.44 -24.59 -13.60
C ARG A 783 3.72 -24.01 -12.22
N ARG A 784 4.78 -23.23 -12.07
CA ARG A 784 5.10 -22.52 -10.83
C ARG A 784 4.01 -21.53 -10.48
N GLU A 785 3.58 -20.71 -11.43
CA GLU A 785 2.51 -19.74 -11.21
C GLU A 785 1.16 -20.43 -10.93
N ALA A 786 0.89 -21.56 -11.57
CA ALA A 786 -0.30 -22.38 -11.30
C ALA A 786 -0.26 -22.96 -9.88
N PHE A 787 0.91 -23.45 -9.42
CA PHE A 787 1.11 -23.87 -8.04
C PHE A 787 0.92 -22.69 -7.07
N ASN A 788 1.48 -21.52 -7.35
CA ASN A 788 1.33 -20.33 -6.54
C ASN A 788 -0.14 -19.92 -6.40
N GLN A 789 -0.88 -19.92 -7.51
CA GLN A 789 -2.32 -19.62 -7.52
C GLN A 789 -3.13 -20.69 -6.77
N TYR A 790 -2.74 -21.95 -6.83
CA TYR A 790 -3.37 -23.02 -6.07
C TYR A 790 -3.12 -22.90 -4.56
N ILE A 791 -1.85 -22.66 -4.16
CA ILE A 791 -1.45 -22.65 -2.75
C ILE A 791 -1.81 -21.36 -2.04
N SER A 792 -1.75 -20.20 -2.71
CA SER A 792 -1.93 -18.87 -2.11
C SER A 792 -2.67 -17.86 -2.99
N GLY A 793 -3.40 -18.29 -4.02
CA GLY A 793 -4.20 -17.39 -4.84
C GLY A 793 -5.33 -16.74 -4.04
N GLY A 794 -5.10 -15.53 -3.55
CA GLY A 794 -6.08 -14.71 -2.83
C GLY A 794 -6.74 -15.42 -1.65
N PHE A 795 -8.02 -15.12 -1.41
CA PHE A 795 -8.81 -15.76 -0.36
C PHE A 795 -9.18 -17.23 -0.66
N SER A 796 -9.10 -17.64 -1.92
CA SER A 796 -9.39 -19.01 -2.33
C SER A 796 -8.16 -19.92 -2.23
N GLY A 797 -6.96 -19.40 -2.02
CA GLY A 797 -5.71 -20.15 -1.88
C GLY A 797 -5.79 -21.19 -0.77
N LEU A 798 -5.15 -22.34 -0.97
CA LEU A 798 -5.20 -23.46 -0.02
C LEU A 798 -4.76 -23.04 1.39
N ILE A 799 -3.66 -22.31 1.52
CA ILE A 799 -3.12 -21.85 2.81
C ILE A 799 -4.11 -20.92 3.50
N MET A 800 -4.60 -19.90 2.81
CA MET A 800 -5.56 -18.96 3.39
C MET A 800 -6.85 -19.67 3.83
N ASN A 801 -7.36 -20.57 2.99
CA ASN A 801 -8.57 -21.33 3.27
C ASN A 801 -8.41 -22.24 4.51
N GLU A 802 -7.32 -23.00 4.62
CA GLU A 802 -7.12 -23.91 5.73
C GLU A 802 -6.68 -23.19 7.03
N ILE A 803 -5.84 -22.16 6.94
CA ILE A 803 -5.28 -21.48 8.12
C ILE A 803 -6.24 -20.42 8.67
N ARG A 804 -6.76 -19.55 7.79
CA ARG A 804 -7.61 -18.42 8.19
C ARG A 804 -9.09 -18.81 8.22
N GLU A 805 -9.63 -19.21 7.09
CA GLU A 805 -11.08 -19.34 6.93
C GLU A 805 -11.66 -20.50 7.73
N LYS A 806 -10.98 -21.64 7.71
CA LYS A 806 -11.44 -22.85 8.41
C LYS A 806 -11.07 -22.83 9.89
N ASN A 807 -9.84 -22.48 10.22
CA ASN A 807 -9.29 -22.61 11.55
C ASN A 807 -9.10 -21.29 12.31
N SER A 808 -9.34 -20.12 11.68
CA SER A 808 -9.18 -18.78 12.26
C SER A 808 -7.85 -18.57 13.00
N MET A 809 -6.77 -19.23 12.52
CA MET A 809 -5.48 -19.22 13.22
C MET A 809 -4.66 -17.99 12.94
N ALA A 810 -4.92 -17.29 11.84
CA ALA A 810 -4.13 -16.15 11.41
C ALA A 810 -4.96 -15.13 10.63
N TYR A 811 -4.62 -13.84 10.74
CA TYR A 811 -5.14 -12.82 9.83
C TYR A 811 -4.50 -12.94 8.45
N THR A 812 -3.19 -13.19 8.41
CA THR A 812 -2.41 -13.31 7.18
C THR A 812 -1.63 -14.61 7.19
N ALA A 813 -1.83 -15.41 6.15
CA ALA A 813 -1.05 -16.61 5.87
C ALA A 813 -0.89 -16.77 4.36
N TYR A 814 0.32 -17.04 3.88
CA TYR A 814 0.61 -17.25 2.46
C TYR A 814 1.84 -18.11 2.25
N GLY A 815 2.02 -18.59 1.03
CA GLY A 815 3.24 -19.24 0.58
C GLY A 815 3.33 -19.27 -0.93
N PHE A 816 4.51 -19.05 -1.48
CA PHE A 816 4.72 -19.05 -2.92
C PHE A 816 6.13 -19.48 -3.29
N ALA A 817 6.24 -20.13 -4.44
CA ALA A 817 7.50 -20.42 -5.09
C ALA A 817 7.98 -19.19 -5.87
N SER A 818 9.19 -18.72 -5.64
CA SER A 818 9.74 -17.49 -6.21
C SER A 818 11.13 -17.70 -6.81
N SER A 819 11.49 -16.82 -7.73
CA SER A 819 12.83 -16.66 -8.31
C SER A 819 12.94 -15.25 -8.91
N CYS A 820 14.15 -14.71 -9.03
CA CYS A 820 14.35 -13.48 -9.81
C CYS A 820 14.17 -13.67 -11.32
N GLY A 821 13.97 -14.91 -11.79
CA GLY A 821 13.66 -15.23 -13.18
C GLY A 821 14.84 -15.17 -14.15
N LEU A 822 16.05 -15.07 -13.63
CA LEU A 822 17.27 -15.02 -14.43
C LEU A 822 17.88 -16.42 -14.62
N PRO A 823 18.56 -16.69 -15.74
CA PRO A 823 19.30 -17.93 -15.92
C PRO A 823 20.32 -18.14 -14.80
N GLY A 824 20.32 -19.32 -14.18
CA GLY A 824 21.21 -19.68 -13.07
C GLY A 824 20.76 -19.13 -11.70
N ALA A 825 19.67 -18.41 -11.64
CA ALA A 825 19.09 -18.00 -10.36
C ALA A 825 18.46 -19.18 -9.63
N GLN A 826 18.57 -19.18 -8.30
CA GLN A 826 17.94 -20.18 -7.47
C GLN A 826 16.44 -19.91 -7.30
N THR A 827 15.63 -20.94 -7.32
CA THR A 827 14.20 -20.90 -6.98
C THR A 827 14.05 -21.35 -5.51
N TYR A 828 13.07 -20.79 -4.84
CA TYR A 828 12.76 -21.13 -3.44
C TYR A 828 11.27 -21.01 -3.16
N PHE A 829 10.81 -21.73 -2.14
CA PHE A 829 9.49 -21.50 -1.55
C PHE A 829 9.64 -20.64 -0.31
N SER A 830 8.81 -19.62 -0.18
CA SER A 830 8.69 -18.76 0.99
C SER A 830 7.27 -18.79 1.50
N GLY A 831 7.10 -19.05 2.80
CA GLY A 831 5.81 -19.07 3.48
C GLY A 831 5.81 -18.17 4.71
N TYR A 832 4.61 -17.74 5.13
CA TYR A 832 4.40 -16.86 6.27
C TYR A 832 3.09 -17.13 6.99
N ILE A 833 3.11 -17.01 8.33
CA ILE A 833 1.92 -16.96 9.20
C ILE A 833 2.13 -15.91 10.29
N GLY A 834 1.15 -15.02 10.47
CA GLY A 834 1.05 -14.15 11.66
C GLY A 834 -0.07 -14.65 12.57
N THR A 835 0.26 -15.17 13.78
CA THR A 835 -0.70 -15.80 14.69
C THR A 835 -0.45 -15.42 16.16
N GLN A 836 -1.41 -15.69 17.04
CA GLN A 836 -1.19 -15.54 18.49
C GLN A 836 -0.08 -16.49 18.97
N ASN A 837 0.69 -16.05 19.98
CA ASN A 837 1.85 -16.80 20.44
C ASN A 837 1.48 -18.21 20.98
N ASP A 838 0.36 -18.33 21.67
CA ASP A 838 -0.15 -19.59 22.20
C ASP A 838 -0.71 -20.55 21.14
N LYS A 839 -0.98 -20.06 19.92
CA LYS A 839 -1.41 -20.84 18.76
C LYS A 839 -0.27 -21.12 17.76
N ALA A 840 0.93 -20.60 18.00
CA ALA A 840 2.05 -20.69 17.05
C ALA A 840 2.40 -22.14 16.69
N VAL A 841 2.46 -23.04 17.67
CA VAL A 841 2.80 -24.45 17.44
C VAL A 841 1.74 -25.16 16.60
N ASP A 842 0.46 -24.91 16.85
CA ASP A 842 -0.65 -25.51 16.11
C ASP A 842 -0.70 -24.97 14.66
N ALA A 843 -0.44 -23.67 14.49
CA ALA A 843 -0.36 -23.05 13.19
C ALA A 843 0.81 -23.60 12.34
N ILE A 844 2.00 -23.81 12.96
CA ILE A 844 3.12 -24.48 12.28
C ILE A 844 2.74 -25.92 11.90
N ASP A 845 2.09 -26.66 12.80
CA ASP A 845 1.69 -28.04 12.54
C ASP A 845 0.74 -28.15 11.33
N LEU A 846 -0.25 -27.27 11.28
CA LEU A 846 -1.19 -27.21 10.16
C LEU A 846 -0.51 -26.82 8.85
N TYR A 847 0.35 -25.81 8.88
CA TYR A 847 1.10 -25.37 7.70
C TYR A 847 2.04 -26.46 7.17
N MET A 848 2.76 -27.13 8.08
CA MET A 848 3.63 -28.25 7.73
C MET A 848 2.84 -29.42 7.11
N LYS A 849 1.63 -29.71 7.57
CA LYS A 849 0.75 -30.70 6.94
C LYS A 849 0.42 -30.35 5.51
N LEU A 850 0.11 -29.06 5.24
CA LEU A 850 -0.17 -28.59 3.88
C LEU A 850 1.06 -28.72 2.95
N LEU A 851 2.27 -28.55 3.48
CA LEU A 851 3.51 -28.71 2.70
C LEU A 851 3.95 -30.17 2.53
N THR A 852 3.65 -31.05 3.47
CA THR A 852 4.04 -32.47 3.41
C THR A 852 3.02 -33.35 2.72
N ASP A 853 1.73 -32.99 2.82
CA ASP A 853 0.62 -33.72 2.23
C ASP A 853 -0.46 -32.74 1.72
N MET A 854 -0.13 -32.11 0.59
CA MET A 854 -0.98 -31.07 -0.02
C MET A 854 -2.34 -31.67 -0.42
N PRO A 855 -3.46 -31.18 0.14
CA PRO A 855 -4.79 -31.62 -0.29
C PRO A 855 -5.02 -31.35 -1.78
N GLU A 856 -5.56 -32.33 -2.50
CA GLU A 856 -5.85 -32.20 -3.94
C GLU A 856 -7.31 -31.76 -4.16
N ARG A 857 -7.46 -30.64 -4.90
CA ARG A 857 -8.76 -30.07 -5.27
C ARG A 857 -8.82 -29.81 -6.78
N PRO A 858 -8.96 -30.86 -7.61
CA PRO A 858 -8.87 -30.74 -9.07
C PRO A 858 -9.93 -29.80 -9.68
N GLY A 859 -11.07 -29.62 -9.04
CA GLY A 859 -12.11 -28.68 -9.49
C GLY A 859 -11.67 -27.20 -9.52
N ARG A 860 -10.47 -26.86 -9.00
CA ARG A 860 -9.96 -25.48 -9.03
C ARG A 860 -9.18 -25.15 -10.31
N ILE A 861 -8.88 -26.14 -11.15
CA ILE A 861 -8.00 -25.92 -12.33
C ILE A 861 -8.55 -24.85 -13.27
N ASP A 862 -9.85 -24.82 -13.53
CA ASP A 862 -10.45 -23.86 -14.45
C ASP A 862 -10.35 -22.42 -13.93
N ASN A 863 -10.53 -22.20 -12.62
CA ASN A 863 -10.35 -20.90 -11.99
C ASN A 863 -8.87 -20.45 -12.08
N ILE A 864 -7.94 -21.35 -11.82
CA ILE A 864 -6.49 -21.07 -11.92
C ILE A 864 -6.12 -20.69 -13.35
N LYS A 865 -6.55 -21.45 -14.36
CA LYS A 865 -6.32 -21.14 -15.77
C LYS A 865 -6.90 -19.78 -16.15
N SER A 866 -8.12 -19.50 -15.73
CA SER A 866 -8.78 -18.22 -15.99
C SER A 866 -8.00 -17.04 -15.38
N TYR A 867 -7.54 -17.19 -14.14
CA TYR A 867 -6.72 -16.18 -13.47
C TYR A 867 -5.38 -15.96 -14.19
N LEU A 868 -4.63 -17.02 -14.47
CA LEU A 868 -3.32 -16.93 -15.16
C LEU A 868 -3.46 -16.34 -16.56
N ARG A 869 -4.47 -16.77 -17.32
CA ARG A 869 -4.76 -16.22 -18.63
C ARG A 869 -5.05 -14.73 -18.56
N GLN A 870 -5.86 -14.32 -17.58
CA GLN A 870 -6.19 -12.94 -17.39
C GLN A 870 -4.97 -12.11 -16.98
N SER A 871 -4.19 -12.60 -16.00
CA SER A 871 -2.96 -11.95 -15.58
C SER A 871 -2.01 -11.73 -16.77
N ALA A 872 -1.81 -12.75 -17.61
CA ALA A 872 -0.98 -12.64 -18.80
C ALA A 872 -1.50 -11.60 -19.83
N LEU A 873 -2.82 -11.38 -19.92
CA LEU A 873 -3.41 -10.45 -20.88
C LEU A 873 -3.56 -9.02 -20.36
N THR A 874 -3.42 -8.79 -19.04
CA THR A 874 -3.62 -7.46 -18.42
C THR A 874 -2.39 -6.91 -17.72
N ASP A 875 -1.34 -7.71 -17.50
CA ASP A 875 -0.06 -7.22 -16.95
C ASP A 875 0.70 -6.40 -18.02
N HIS A 876 0.12 -5.27 -18.39
CA HIS A 876 0.72 -4.33 -19.33
C HIS A 876 1.34 -3.17 -18.54
N PRO A 877 2.66 -2.98 -18.65
CA PRO A 877 3.32 -1.85 -18.05
C PRO A 877 2.82 -0.53 -18.67
N ASP A 878 2.70 0.51 -17.86
CA ASP A 878 2.47 1.85 -18.35
C ASP A 878 3.66 2.36 -19.20
N SER A 879 3.47 3.50 -19.86
CA SER A 879 4.50 4.05 -20.76
C SER A 879 5.82 4.36 -20.04
N ARG A 880 5.80 4.68 -18.73
CA ARG A 880 7.00 5.00 -17.96
C ARG A 880 7.82 3.76 -17.59
N ASN A 881 7.14 2.62 -17.42
CA ASN A 881 7.74 1.35 -17.01
C ASN A 881 7.97 0.38 -18.19
N LEU A 882 7.45 0.69 -19.37
CA LEU A 882 7.49 -0.21 -20.52
C LEU A 882 8.92 -0.59 -20.95
N SER A 883 9.81 0.39 -21.07
CA SER A 883 11.20 0.14 -21.46
C SER A 883 11.98 -0.68 -20.42
N LEU A 884 11.72 -0.43 -19.13
CA LEU A 884 12.31 -1.21 -18.02
C LEU A 884 11.84 -2.66 -18.06
N ARG A 885 10.53 -2.88 -18.24
CA ARG A 885 9.95 -4.23 -18.34
C ARG A 885 10.51 -5.00 -19.54
N ILE A 886 10.62 -4.36 -20.69
CA ILE A 886 11.19 -5.01 -21.89
C ILE A 886 12.68 -5.34 -21.70
N ALA A 887 13.46 -4.43 -21.11
CA ALA A 887 14.87 -4.70 -20.81
C ALA A 887 15.01 -5.87 -19.82
N GLU A 888 14.14 -5.98 -18.83
CA GLU A 888 14.09 -7.10 -17.91
C GLU A 888 13.73 -8.41 -18.61
N TRP A 889 12.68 -8.42 -19.43
CA TRP A 889 12.32 -9.61 -20.23
C TRP A 889 13.45 -10.08 -21.14
N LYS A 890 14.19 -9.14 -21.77
CA LYS A 890 15.38 -9.47 -22.56
C LYS A 890 16.46 -10.14 -21.72
N ARG A 891 16.73 -9.66 -20.50
CA ARG A 891 17.68 -10.30 -19.56
C ARG A 891 17.24 -11.71 -19.17
N ARG A 892 15.93 -11.94 -19.05
CA ARG A 892 15.33 -13.27 -18.79
C ARG A 892 15.30 -14.18 -20.04
N GLY A 893 15.77 -13.68 -21.20
CA GLY A 893 15.87 -14.43 -22.45
C GLY A 893 14.59 -14.46 -23.29
N TYR A 894 13.66 -13.53 -23.08
CA TYR A 894 12.52 -13.35 -23.96
C TYR A 894 12.89 -12.44 -25.16
N THR A 895 12.26 -12.72 -26.30
CA THR A 895 12.43 -11.95 -27.56
C THR A 895 11.16 -11.24 -28.00
N ASP A 896 10.05 -11.48 -27.29
CA ASP A 896 8.74 -10.89 -27.50
C ASP A 896 7.96 -11.00 -26.18
N ASP A 897 6.74 -10.45 -26.12
CA ASP A 897 5.86 -10.57 -24.95
C ASP A 897 5.77 -12.03 -24.47
N PRO A 898 6.13 -12.31 -23.22
CA PRO A 898 6.04 -13.66 -22.64
C PRO A 898 4.68 -14.30 -22.78
N ALA A 899 3.59 -13.51 -22.69
CA ALA A 899 2.22 -13.98 -22.76
C ALA A 899 1.94 -14.77 -24.06
N LYS A 900 2.56 -14.41 -25.19
CA LYS A 900 2.42 -15.15 -26.47
C LYS A 900 2.84 -16.63 -26.39
N LYS A 901 3.82 -16.93 -25.54
CA LYS A 901 4.29 -18.31 -25.30
C LYS A 901 3.57 -18.96 -24.13
N GLU A 902 3.18 -18.19 -23.13
CA GLU A 902 2.59 -18.71 -21.90
C GLU A 902 1.11 -19.07 -22.07
N LEU A 903 0.33 -18.30 -22.86
CA LEU A 903 -1.09 -18.57 -23.06
C LEU A 903 -1.39 -19.99 -23.57
N PRO A 904 -0.73 -20.54 -24.60
CA PRO A 904 -0.96 -21.93 -25.02
C PRO A 904 -0.61 -22.95 -23.92
N LEU A 905 0.42 -22.69 -23.09
CA LEU A 905 0.79 -23.54 -21.96
C LEU A 905 -0.27 -23.48 -20.87
N ILE A 906 -0.79 -22.28 -20.56
CA ILE A 906 -1.90 -22.10 -19.60
C ILE A 906 -3.15 -22.85 -20.10
N ASP A 907 -3.49 -22.76 -21.38
CA ASP A 907 -4.65 -23.44 -21.95
C ASP A 907 -4.54 -24.97 -21.88
N SER A 908 -3.33 -25.52 -21.97
CA SER A 908 -3.06 -26.96 -21.86
C SER A 908 -2.88 -27.45 -20.43
N LEU A 909 -2.77 -26.55 -19.43
CA LEU A 909 -2.48 -26.88 -18.05
C LEU A 909 -3.56 -27.80 -17.45
N THR A 910 -3.15 -28.79 -16.67
CA THR A 910 -4.01 -29.73 -15.95
C THR A 910 -3.72 -29.70 -14.45
N PHE A 911 -4.60 -30.21 -13.62
CA PHE A 911 -4.34 -30.26 -12.18
C PHE A 911 -3.16 -31.19 -11.82
N PRO A 912 -2.94 -32.34 -12.47
CA PRO A 912 -1.71 -33.12 -12.29
C PRO A 912 -0.42 -32.32 -12.49
N ASP A 913 -0.35 -31.34 -13.38
CA ASP A 913 0.84 -30.49 -13.55
C ASP A 913 1.20 -29.71 -12.27
N ILE A 914 0.19 -29.28 -11.51
CA ILE A 914 0.36 -28.61 -10.20
C ILE A 914 0.86 -29.61 -9.16
N VAL A 915 0.31 -30.81 -9.16
CA VAL A 915 0.70 -31.90 -8.25
C VAL A 915 2.14 -32.33 -8.54
N ASP A 916 2.50 -32.49 -9.79
CA ASP A 916 3.87 -32.84 -10.22
C ASP A 916 4.88 -31.77 -9.80
N TYR A 917 4.52 -30.47 -9.97
CA TYR A 917 5.36 -29.37 -9.53
C TYR A 917 5.57 -29.40 -8.01
N TYR A 918 4.53 -29.62 -7.22
CA TYR A 918 4.60 -29.78 -5.78
C TYR A 918 5.47 -30.97 -5.36
N GLN A 919 5.25 -32.14 -5.95
CA GLN A 919 6.01 -33.37 -5.63
C GLN A 919 7.49 -33.21 -5.92
N LYS A 920 7.84 -32.56 -7.05
CA LYS A 920 9.24 -32.37 -7.46
C LYS A 920 9.97 -31.35 -6.57
N ASN A 921 9.30 -30.26 -6.19
CA ASN A 921 9.97 -29.08 -5.69
C ASN A 921 9.75 -28.81 -4.18
N ILE A 922 8.67 -29.32 -3.57
CA ILE A 922 8.27 -29.04 -2.20
C ILE A 922 8.27 -30.30 -1.34
N LYS A 923 7.54 -31.34 -1.77
CA LYS A 923 7.31 -32.55 -0.98
C LYS A 923 8.62 -33.22 -0.58
N GLY A 924 8.80 -33.46 0.73
CA GLY A 924 9.97 -34.18 1.26
C GLY A 924 11.27 -33.37 1.25
N LYS A 925 11.25 -32.10 0.90
CA LYS A 925 12.44 -31.24 0.99
C LYS A 925 12.67 -30.78 2.42
N PRO A 926 13.92 -30.59 2.84
CA PRO A 926 14.21 -29.97 4.14
C PRO A 926 13.66 -28.54 4.23
N ILE A 927 13.08 -28.19 5.36
CA ILE A 927 12.43 -26.90 5.60
C ILE A 927 13.15 -26.14 6.70
N ILE A 928 13.41 -24.85 6.49
CA ILE A 928 13.80 -23.94 7.57
C ILE A 928 12.56 -23.17 8.02
N ILE A 929 12.33 -23.16 9.33
CA ILE A 929 11.23 -22.42 9.97
C ILE A 929 11.86 -21.35 10.86
N GLY A 930 11.54 -20.07 10.59
CA GLY A 930 11.89 -18.95 11.45
C GLY A 930 10.71 -18.58 12.33
N VAL A 931 10.85 -18.58 13.64
CA VAL A 931 9.79 -18.24 14.59
C VAL A 931 10.25 -17.08 15.47
N LEU A 932 9.56 -15.94 15.36
CA LEU A 932 9.68 -14.84 16.32
C LEU A 932 8.42 -14.84 17.18
N GLY A 933 8.55 -14.81 18.52
CA GLY A 933 7.40 -14.78 19.40
C GLY A 933 7.75 -14.79 20.88
N ASN A 934 6.71 -14.71 21.72
CA ASN A 934 6.89 -14.61 23.17
C ASN A 934 7.28 -15.97 23.77
N PRO A 935 8.47 -16.06 24.41
CA PRO A 935 8.97 -17.32 24.99
C PRO A 935 8.16 -17.84 26.18
N LYS A 936 7.23 -17.05 26.71
CA LYS A 936 6.31 -17.51 27.79
C LYS A 936 5.17 -18.36 27.24
N ASP A 937 4.77 -18.10 26.00
CA ASP A 937 3.61 -18.72 25.35
C ASP A 937 4.04 -19.83 24.38
N ILE A 938 5.32 -19.85 23.92
CA ILE A 938 5.84 -20.80 22.95
C ILE A 938 6.80 -21.79 23.65
N SER A 939 6.47 -23.04 23.67
CA SER A 939 7.36 -24.12 24.20
C SER A 939 8.42 -24.49 23.17
N ILE A 940 9.69 -24.34 23.55
CA ILE A 940 10.83 -24.79 22.72
C ILE A 940 10.77 -26.33 22.51
N ASP A 941 10.32 -27.08 23.51
CA ASP A 941 10.19 -28.54 23.39
C ASP A 941 9.11 -28.94 22.39
N ALA A 942 8.01 -28.16 22.30
CA ALA A 942 6.97 -28.36 21.29
C ALA A 942 7.49 -28.06 19.88
N LEU A 943 8.42 -27.12 19.72
CA LEU A 943 9.03 -26.81 18.43
C LEU A 943 9.96 -27.92 17.90
N LYS A 944 10.53 -28.74 18.78
CA LYS A 944 11.43 -29.85 18.40
C LYS A 944 10.76 -30.89 17.48
N LYS A 945 9.44 -31.02 17.52
CA LYS A 945 8.70 -31.92 16.61
C LYS A 945 8.84 -31.57 15.14
N PHE A 946 9.18 -30.31 14.83
CA PHE A 946 9.31 -29.82 13.46
C PHE A 946 10.73 -29.90 12.90
N GLY A 947 11.75 -30.08 13.78
CA GLY A 947 13.14 -30.17 13.39
C GLY A 947 14.09 -29.77 14.50
N LYS A 948 15.37 -29.63 14.16
CA LYS A 948 16.41 -29.17 15.08
C LYS A 948 16.15 -27.71 15.47
N VAL A 949 15.98 -27.45 16.76
CA VAL A 949 15.71 -26.09 17.26
C VAL A 949 17.01 -25.36 17.58
N ILE A 950 17.19 -24.20 16.99
CA ILE A 950 18.28 -23.25 17.22
C ILE A 950 17.69 -21.98 17.82
N ARG A 951 17.98 -21.71 19.08
CA ARG A 951 17.58 -20.46 19.72
C ARG A 951 18.52 -19.34 19.29
N LEU A 952 17.98 -18.30 18.65
CA LEU A 952 18.70 -17.13 18.23
C LEU A 952 18.71 -16.04 19.31
N ASN A 953 19.73 -15.21 19.23
CA ASN A 953 19.77 -13.89 19.85
C ASN A 953 19.70 -12.87 18.72
N GLU A 954 19.03 -11.73 18.93
CA GLU A 954 18.92 -10.66 17.93
C GLU A 954 20.26 -10.21 17.36
N LYS A 955 21.34 -10.22 18.18
CA LYS A 955 22.72 -9.93 17.74
C LYS A 955 23.22 -10.84 16.61
N LYS A 956 22.65 -12.02 16.46
CA LYS A 956 22.99 -12.94 15.37
C LYS A 956 22.46 -12.46 14.01
N LEU A 957 21.40 -11.67 14.02
CA LEU A 957 20.73 -11.20 12.81
C LEU A 957 21.41 -9.98 12.19
N PHE A 958 22.20 -9.25 12.98
CA PHE A 958 22.81 -7.98 12.57
C PHE A 958 24.34 -8.06 12.59
N ASN A 959 25.01 -7.13 11.89
CA ASN A 959 26.45 -6.99 11.91
C ASN A 959 26.89 -6.20 13.16
N GLU A 960 26.92 -6.88 14.31
CA GLU A 960 27.24 -6.25 15.61
C GLU A 960 28.65 -6.59 16.12
N LYS A 961 29.64 -6.65 15.22
CA LYS A 961 31.01 -6.97 15.65
C LYS A 961 31.60 -5.91 16.60
N ASP A 962 31.11 -4.67 16.53
CA ASP A 962 31.57 -3.56 17.37
C ASP A 962 30.38 -2.62 17.69
N THR A 963 29.38 -3.06 18.43
CA THR A 963 28.32 -2.17 18.88
C THR A 963 28.82 -1.17 19.89
N MET A 964 28.70 0.13 19.57
CA MET A 964 28.94 1.23 20.52
C MET A 964 27.79 1.42 21.54
N PHE A 965 26.77 0.54 21.55
CA PHE A 965 25.57 0.65 22.37
C PHE A 965 25.25 -0.60 23.18
#